data_891fa4191cd9e56fbc55117b85969d42
#
_entry.id   891fa4191cd9e56fbc55117b85969d42
#
_cell.length_a   1.000
_cell.length_b   1.000
_cell.length_c   1.000
_cell.angle_alpha   90.00
_cell.angle_beta   90.00
_cell.angle_gamma   90.00
#
_symmetry.space_group_name_H-M   'P 1'
#
loop_
_entity.id
_entity.type
_entity.pdbx_description
1 polymer ?
#
loop_
_entity_poly.entity_id
_entity_poly.type
_entity_poly.pdbx_seq_one_letter_code
_entity_poly.pdbx_strand_id
1 'polypeptide(L)'
;MQIRLTVLGHGDAAAGVDVQVAAPADTPLAAVLGSLAATLAPGSATPGAVFCEDHRLDPRRAVLGQPPLVDGAVLAFHKPVEGAGHEPVPGRLLVVAGPDAGGVHLLRGGVARIGRSAEADIPLDDPDVSRVHCAVSLDPGGRVTVTDLGSRNGTLLDGRPVTGGPVPMPPGALLRLGESLIRVEVEGAVPPPPAAPPGAPQARRRGLKDLAGRWQSGAPAEPETARTAAPEPAAADARWPDLAALLLTALGSPRAPAAGPRLWERGATHQDAFGVRLGTAQRGAATPRPVTVALPEAGSLGLAGPRERVAGVARAALAQLAALHPPSALELVVLAPGRASEWSWLGWLPHTRPARGQDCRLLLAFEPAQAAARIQELTELTARPFAGRRTVVLVDGDPGGPEARAALAHLAITGPAAGIHLIVLAEAPPATPASPTAQTLAAARAASPLFRACGTVGLLTGAVATSLRLIGSDGAESPAAGADAVSAAWAERFARALAPVTEETAGRPAGSPRQAAAPLPESCRLLDALELARVTPGTLRERWHRHTGLPLVLGAGVEGPVAVELADLTAPLTVDGGPGSGRTELLNTLAASLASALSPRDLSLLLVEGAGAGLRPSAELPHVASYVGATDPVRIRAFAQALREELKRRAALLGDADFGRAPTRTRRVHPPRPAVEDDLPPMLARGSDPLPWLVVLVDDFDALLTPPLGAPGRQAAGSVLRVLDAVSGEGRRLGVRLIVAGGRVAAGAPAWISLAGQPPGRGELWRAGAATAFQAGRVTGRIPRTATLRPTVTRLDWARVGDPPTTRPVRELGNGPTDVALLASAATRAAETDHPTATLV
;
A
#
# COMPACT_ATOMS: atom_id res chain seq x y z
N MET A 1 -6.73 14.26 3.95
CA MET A 1 -6.87 13.00 3.18
C MET A 1 -7.33 13.30 1.77
N GLN A 2 -7.01 12.40 0.84
CA GLN A 2 -7.52 12.43 -0.54
C GLN A 2 -8.11 11.05 -0.85
N ILE A 3 -9.35 11.02 -1.32
CA ILE A 3 -10.02 9.79 -1.78
C ILE A 3 -10.62 10.02 -3.15
N ARG A 4 -10.75 8.95 -3.92
CA ARG A 4 -11.36 8.97 -5.24
C ARG A 4 -12.66 8.19 -5.18
N LEU A 5 -13.71 8.77 -5.72
CA LEU A 5 -15.06 8.22 -5.69
C LEU A 5 -15.66 8.30 -7.08
N THR A 6 -16.63 7.44 -7.37
CA THR A 6 -17.50 7.60 -8.53
C THR A 6 -18.87 8.02 -8.06
N VAL A 7 -19.43 9.03 -8.68
CA VAL A 7 -20.78 9.52 -8.38
C VAL A 7 -21.70 9.20 -9.54
N LEU A 8 -22.77 8.46 -9.26
CA LEU A 8 -23.83 8.12 -10.21
C LEU A 8 -25.04 9.04 -10.02
N GLY A 9 -25.52 9.62 -11.10
CA GLY A 9 -26.71 10.45 -11.15
C GLY A 9 -28.01 9.65 -11.29
N HIS A 10 -29.10 10.38 -11.52
CA HIS A 10 -30.42 9.81 -11.80
C HIS A 10 -30.62 9.70 -13.32
N GLY A 11 -30.93 8.50 -13.82
CA GLY A 11 -31.30 8.27 -15.25
C GLY A 11 -30.58 7.03 -15.84
N ASP A 12 -31.08 6.58 -17.01
CA ASP A 12 -30.60 5.38 -17.74
C ASP A 12 -29.19 5.55 -18.37
N ALA A 13 -28.60 6.74 -18.29
CA ALA A 13 -27.24 6.97 -18.72
C ALA A 13 -26.29 6.73 -17.55
N ALA A 14 -25.84 5.52 -17.44
CA ALA A 14 -24.91 5.03 -16.40
C ALA A 14 -23.47 5.58 -16.53
N ALA A 15 -23.26 6.77 -17.04
CA ALA A 15 -21.95 7.42 -17.02
C ALA A 15 -21.73 8.05 -15.65
N GLY A 16 -21.17 7.27 -14.72
CA GLY A 16 -20.67 7.80 -13.48
C GLY A 16 -19.57 8.84 -13.72
N VAL A 17 -19.44 9.78 -12.79
CA VAL A 17 -18.37 10.79 -12.81
C VAL A 17 -17.38 10.44 -11.73
N ASP A 18 -16.14 10.16 -12.12
CA ASP A 18 -15.04 9.97 -11.19
C ASP A 18 -14.58 11.31 -10.65
N VAL A 19 -14.44 11.38 -9.32
CA VAL A 19 -14.06 12.60 -8.61
C VAL A 19 -12.97 12.32 -7.60
N GLN A 20 -12.11 13.31 -7.39
CA GLN A 20 -11.16 13.34 -6.28
C GLN A 20 -11.69 14.28 -5.21
N VAL A 21 -11.81 13.78 -4.00
CA VAL A 21 -12.20 14.54 -2.82
C VAL A 21 -10.97 14.75 -1.96
N ALA A 22 -10.58 16.00 -1.74
CA ALA A 22 -9.55 16.38 -0.77
C ALA A 22 -10.24 17.06 0.43
N ALA A 23 -10.11 16.44 1.60
CA ALA A 23 -10.78 16.90 2.81
C ALA A 23 -9.92 16.63 4.06
N PRO A 24 -10.13 17.33 5.18
CA PRO A 24 -9.60 16.92 6.48
C PRO A 24 -10.02 15.51 6.85
N ALA A 25 -9.27 14.86 7.74
CA ALA A 25 -9.70 13.59 8.33
C ALA A 25 -11.05 13.81 9.05
N ASP A 26 -11.84 12.75 9.15
CA ASP A 26 -13.15 12.74 9.82
C ASP A 26 -14.21 13.71 9.24
N THR A 27 -14.02 14.13 7.99
CA THR A 27 -15.01 14.97 7.30
C THR A 27 -16.27 14.15 6.99
N PRO A 28 -17.46 14.56 7.46
CA PRO A 28 -18.71 13.88 7.14
C PRO A 28 -19.08 14.11 5.67
N LEU A 29 -19.73 13.13 5.05
CA LEU A 29 -20.20 13.19 3.67
C LEU A 29 -21.05 14.44 3.40
N ALA A 30 -21.86 14.86 4.37
CA ALA A 30 -22.69 16.06 4.28
C ALA A 30 -21.90 17.32 3.90
N ALA A 31 -20.63 17.43 4.30
CA ALA A 31 -19.78 18.60 4.01
C ALA A 31 -19.39 18.72 2.53
N VAL A 32 -19.43 17.62 1.78
CA VAL A 32 -19.04 17.58 0.35
C VAL A 32 -20.22 17.26 -0.58
N LEU A 33 -21.38 16.89 -0.04
CA LEU A 33 -22.51 16.36 -0.80
C LEU A 33 -23.00 17.33 -1.88
N GLY A 34 -23.09 18.62 -1.57
CA GLY A 34 -23.46 19.66 -2.54
C GLY A 34 -22.44 19.80 -3.66
N SER A 35 -21.13 19.70 -3.35
CA SER A 35 -20.07 19.75 -4.33
C SER A 35 -20.05 18.47 -5.21
N LEU A 36 -20.33 17.30 -4.62
CA LEU A 36 -20.48 16.03 -5.37
C LEU A 36 -21.67 16.10 -6.34
N ALA A 37 -22.82 16.60 -5.90
CA ALA A 37 -23.98 16.78 -6.76
C ALA A 37 -23.71 17.75 -7.93
N ALA A 38 -22.98 18.84 -7.66
CA ALA A 38 -22.62 19.81 -8.69
C ALA A 38 -21.66 19.25 -9.77
N THR A 39 -20.94 18.15 -9.50
CA THR A 39 -20.11 17.50 -10.50
C THR A 39 -20.92 16.75 -11.55
N LEU A 40 -22.13 16.31 -11.23
CA LEU A 40 -23.03 15.65 -12.16
C LEU A 40 -23.73 16.66 -13.09
N ALA A 41 -24.33 17.70 -12.49
CA ALA A 41 -24.93 18.80 -13.23
C ALA A 41 -24.83 20.10 -12.40
N PRO A 42 -24.31 21.20 -12.98
CA PRO A 42 -24.26 22.49 -12.31
C PRO A 42 -25.68 22.94 -11.86
N GLY A 43 -25.82 23.33 -10.62
CA GLY A 43 -27.10 23.76 -10.04
C GLY A 43 -28.01 22.65 -9.56
N SER A 44 -27.57 21.39 -9.56
CA SER A 44 -28.32 20.26 -8.99
C SER A 44 -28.59 20.47 -7.50
N ALA A 45 -29.83 20.22 -7.09
CA ALA A 45 -30.20 20.21 -5.67
C ALA A 45 -29.45 19.08 -4.94
N THR A 46 -29.22 19.28 -3.65
CA THR A 46 -28.63 18.23 -2.79
C THR A 46 -29.54 16.99 -2.81
N PRO A 47 -28.99 15.79 -3.10
CA PRO A 47 -29.79 14.58 -3.22
C PRO A 47 -30.49 14.24 -1.91
N GLY A 48 -31.75 13.81 -1.98
CA GLY A 48 -32.55 13.42 -0.81
C GLY A 48 -32.13 12.07 -0.21
N ALA A 49 -31.48 11.21 -1.00
CA ALA A 49 -30.95 9.94 -0.54
C ALA A 49 -29.62 9.65 -1.24
N VAL A 50 -28.67 9.07 -0.50
CA VAL A 50 -27.36 8.67 -1.00
C VAL A 50 -27.13 7.21 -0.64
N PHE A 51 -26.65 6.43 -1.59
CA PHE A 51 -26.36 5.03 -1.43
C PHE A 51 -24.89 4.75 -1.77
N CYS A 52 -24.29 3.82 -1.06
CA CYS A 52 -23.04 3.18 -1.44
C CYS A 52 -23.37 1.71 -1.63
N GLU A 53 -23.22 1.22 -2.86
CA GLU A 53 -23.76 -0.08 -3.25
C GLU A 53 -25.30 -0.15 -3.00
N ASP A 54 -25.77 -1.05 -2.14
CA ASP A 54 -27.18 -1.21 -1.72
C ASP A 54 -27.50 -0.50 -0.38
N HIS A 55 -26.47 0.01 0.31
CA HIS A 55 -26.63 0.60 1.63
C HIS A 55 -26.97 2.10 1.55
N ARG A 56 -28.11 2.46 2.14
CA ARG A 56 -28.45 3.88 2.30
C ARG A 56 -27.57 4.53 3.36
N LEU A 57 -26.90 5.61 2.99
CA LEU A 57 -26.02 6.37 3.90
C LEU A 57 -26.78 7.50 4.60
N ASP A 58 -26.46 7.73 5.87
CA ASP A 58 -26.73 8.99 6.54
C ASP A 58 -25.56 9.96 6.30
N PRO A 59 -25.72 11.04 5.49
CA PRO A 59 -24.61 11.93 5.16
C PRO A 59 -23.98 12.65 6.36
N ARG A 60 -24.66 12.73 7.49
CA ARG A 60 -24.13 13.36 8.71
C ARG A 60 -23.26 12.42 9.53
N ARG A 61 -23.46 11.11 9.39
CA ARG A 61 -22.74 10.06 10.14
C ARG A 61 -21.68 9.38 9.30
N ALA A 62 -21.92 9.27 7.99
CA ALA A 62 -20.95 8.65 7.08
C ALA A 62 -19.72 9.55 6.92
N VAL A 63 -18.55 9.04 7.22
CA VAL A 63 -17.27 9.76 7.23
C VAL A 63 -16.44 9.35 6.02
N LEU A 64 -15.87 10.34 5.33
CA LEU A 64 -14.98 10.10 4.20
C LEU A 64 -13.71 9.39 4.67
N GLY A 65 -13.26 8.39 3.90
CA GLY A 65 -12.09 7.55 4.24
C GLY A 65 -12.40 6.40 5.19
N GLN A 66 -13.62 6.30 5.72
CA GLN A 66 -14.07 5.15 6.51
C GLN A 66 -15.07 4.31 5.71
N PRO A 67 -15.11 2.98 5.90
CA PRO A 67 -16.10 2.14 5.23
C PRO A 67 -17.54 2.63 5.46
N PRO A 68 -18.40 2.66 4.43
CA PRO A 68 -18.12 2.23 3.05
C PRO A 68 -17.53 3.32 2.13
N LEU A 69 -17.24 4.54 2.62
CA LEU A 69 -16.75 5.69 1.85
C LEU A 69 -15.22 5.69 1.69
N VAL A 70 -14.68 4.60 1.17
CA VAL A 70 -13.23 4.41 0.94
C VAL A 70 -12.83 4.76 -0.49
N ASP A 71 -11.54 4.80 -0.77
CA ASP A 71 -11.03 5.01 -2.14
C ASP A 71 -11.61 3.96 -3.10
N GLY A 72 -12.13 4.38 -4.24
CA GLY A 72 -12.80 3.51 -5.20
C GLY A 72 -14.30 3.28 -4.95
N ALA A 73 -14.89 3.83 -3.88
CA ALA A 73 -16.32 3.65 -3.61
C ALA A 73 -17.21 4.32 -4.67
N VAL A 74 -18.35 3.69 -4.92
CA VAL A 74 -19.36 4.17 -5.86
C VAL A 74 -20.55 4.71 -5.09
N LEU A 75 -20.84 5.99 -5.25
CA LEU A 75 -21.98 6.67 -4.64
C LEU A 75 -23.09 6.82 -5.67
N ALA A 76 -24.29 6.36 -5.35
CA ALA A 76 -25.48 6.57 -6.16
C ALA A 76 -26.44 7.54 -5.46
N PHE A 77 -26.98 8.49 -6.22
CA PHE A 77 -27.98 9.42 -5.75
C PHE A 77 -29.37 8.94 -6.13
N HIS A 78 -30.29 9.02 -5.15
CA HIS A 78 -31.71 8.67 -5.28
C HIS A 78 -32.07 7.18 -5.28
N LYS A 79 -31.28 6.31 -5.93
CA LYS A 79 -31.56 4.85 -6.00
C LYS A 79 -30.26 4.07 -5.72
N PRO A 80 -30.36 2.88 -5.10
CA PRO A 80 -29.19 1.99 -4.98
C PRO A 80 -28.75 1.48 -6.35
N VAL A 81 -27.48 1.04 -6.45
CA VAL A 81 -26.94 0.40 -7.64
C VAL A 81 -27.56 -1.00 -7.75
N GLU A 82 -28.24 -1.27 -8.87
CA GLU A 82 -28.83 -2.58 -9.09
C GLU A 82 -27.76 -3.67 -9.21
N GLY A 83 -27.93 -4.77 -8.48
CA GLY A 83 -27.03 -5.93 -8.51
C GLY A 83 -25.98 -5.99 -7.40
N ALA A 84 -25.89 -4.99 -6.50
CA ALA A 84 -24.96 -5.00 -5.35
C ALA A 84 -25.44 -5.86 -4.16
N GLY A 85 -26.65 -6.44 -4.20
CA GLY A 85 -27.24 -7.16 -3.08
C GLY A 85 -26.42 -8.37 -2.63
N HIS A 86 -26.09 -8.40 -1.36
CA HIS A 86 -25.37 -9.49 -0.69
C HIS A 86 -26.31 -10.59 -0.16
N GLU A 87 -27.42 -10.87 -0.87
CA GLU A 87 -28.25 -12.00 -0.48
C GLU A 87 -27.46 -13.31 -0.52
N PRO A 88 -27.59 -14.16 0.51
CA PRO A 88 -26.98 -15.46 0.50
C PRO A 88 -27.57 -16.28 -0.64
N VAL A 89 -26.77 -16.60 -1.64
CA VAL A 89 -27.17 -17.45 -2.76
C VAL A 89 -26.65 -18.85 -2.54
N PRO A 90 -27.52 -19.88 -2.78
CA PRO A 90 -27.18 -21.28 -2.52
C PRO A 90 -26.04 -21.80 -3.40
N GLY A 91 -25.72 -21.14 -4.52
CA GLY A 91 -24.65 -21.57 -5.41
C GLY A 91 -24.14 -20.47 -6.34
N ARG A 92 -22.98 -20.71 -6.96
CA ARG A 92 -22.38 -19.84 -7.97
C ARG A 92 -21.62 -20.62 -9.03
N LEU A 93 -21.56 -20.08 -10.24
CA LEU A 93 -20.73 -20.55 -11.34
C LEU A 93 -19.56 -19.59 -11.53
N LEU A 94 -18.37 -20.13 -11.56
CA LEU A 94 -17.11 -19.41 -11.75
C LEU A 94 -16.54 -19.75 -13.12
N VAL A 95 -16.34 -18.77 -13.98
CA VAL A 95 -15.62 -18.96 -15.25
C VAL A 95 -14.12 -18.93 -14.92
N VAL A 96 -13.48 -20.10 -14.87
CA VAL A 96 -12.10 -20.25 -14.42
C VAL A 96 -11.06 -20.14 -15.53
N ALA A 97 -11.50 -20.27 -16.78
CA ALA A 97 -10.64 -20.08 -17.97
C ALA A 97 -11.47 -19.72 -19.20
N GLY A 98 -10.84 -19.11 -20.20
CA GLY A 98 -11.45 -18.73 -21.46
C GLY A 98 -11.64 -17.24 -21.66
N PRO A 99 -12.40 -16.82 -22.71
CA PRO A 99 -12.60 -15.41 -23.07
C PRO A 99 -13.23 -14.55 -21.98
N ASP A 100 -14.06 -15.17 -21.11
CA ASP A 100 -14.75 -14.53 -19.99
C ASP A 100 -14.22 -14.99 -18.63
N ALA A 101 -12.94 -15.40 -18.57
CA ALA A 101 -12.33 -15.84 -17.33
C ALA A 101 -12.50 -14.79 -16.22
N GLY A 102 -12.78 -15.24 -15.00
CA GLY A 102 -13.07 -14.36 -13.88
C GLY A 102 -14.56 -14.05 -13.67
N GLY A 103 -15.45 -14.47 -14.59
CA GLY A 103 -16.89 -14.34 -14.45
C GLY A 103 -17.41 -15.07 -13.19
N VAL A 104 -18.24 -14.39 -12.40
CA VAL A 104 -18.91 -14.94 -11.21
C VAL A 104 -20.41 -14.78 -11.39
N HIS A 105 -21.12 -15.87 -11.56
CA HIS A 105 -22.57 -15.88 -11.79
C HIS A 105 -23.28 -16.56 -10.64
N LEU A 106 -24.27 -15.88 -10.08
CA LEU A 106 -25.00 -16.36 -8.91
C LEU A 106 -26.11 -17.33 -9.31
N LEU A 107 -26.16 -18.49 -8.69
CA LEU A 107 -27.24 -19.46 -8.83
C LEU A 107 -28.22 -19.25 -7.68
N ARG A 108 -29.36 -18.63 -7.97
CA ARG A 108 -30.42 -18.36 -6.98
C ARG A 108 -31.44 -19.50 -6.84
N GLY A 109 -31.20 -20.65 -7.51
CA GLY A 109 -32.11 -21.78 -7.61
C GLY A 109 -32.82 -21.82 -8.96
N GLY A 110 -33.40 -22.98 -9.30
CA GLY A 110 -34.04 -23.21 -10.60
C GLY A 110 -33.06 -23.52 -11.72
N VAL A 111 -33.37 -23.10 -12.93
CA VAL A 111 -32.60 -23.39 -14.16
C VAL A 111 -31.95 -22.13 -14.68
N ALA A 112 -30.63 -22.17 -14.89
CA ALA A 112 -29.85 -21.13 -15.55
C ALA A 112 -29.34 -21.66 -16.90
N ARG A 113 -29.71 -21.02 -18.01
CA ARG A 113 -29.23 -21.34 -19.37
C ARG A 113 -27.94 -20.61 -19.66
N ILE A 114 -26.95 -21.35 -20.12
CA ILE A 114 -25.63 -20.81 -20.52
C ILE A 114 -25.55 -20.86 -22.04
N GLY A 115 -25.06 -19.77 -22.65
CA GLY A 115 -24.90 -19.70 -24.07
C GLY A 115 -24.29 -18.39 -24.57
N ARG A 116 -24.04 -18.29 -25.86
CA ARG A 116 -23.46 -17.09 -26.48
C ARG A 116 -24.46 -15.97 -26.76
N SER A 117 -25.75 -16.25 -26.69
CA SER A 117 -26.79 -15.23 -26.88
C SER A 117 -26.91 -14.34 -25.64
N ALA A 118 -27.19 -13.04 -25.85
CA ALA A 118 -27.59 -12.15 -24.77
C ALA A 118 -28.92 -12.54 -24.10
N GLU A 119 -29.70 -13.45 -24.71
CA GLU A 119 -30.93 -14.02 -24.16
C GLU A 119 -30.67 -15.21 -23.23
N ALA A 120 -29.42 -15.71 -23.13
CA ALA A 120 -29.04 -16.69 -22.14
C ALA A 120 -28.95 -16.03 -20.77
N ASP A 121 -29.30 -16.76 -19.72
CA ASP A 121 -29.24 -16.28 -18.33
C ASP A 121 -27.77 -15.99 -17.93
N ILE A 122 -26.85 -16.75 -18.53
CA ILE A 122 -25.39 -16.55 -18.40
C ILE A 122 -24.80 -16.46 -19.80
N PRO A 123 -24.61 -15.25 -20.33
CA PRO A 123 -24.01 -15.07 -21.65
C PRO A 123 -22.48 -15.22 -21.56
N LEU A 124 -21.88 -15.95 -22.53
CA LEU A 124 -20.44 -16.12 -22.69
C LEU A 124 -20.00 -15.58 -24.06
N ASP A 125 -18.93 -14.79 -24.08
CA ASP A 125 -18.33 -14.29 -25.33
C ASP A 125 -17.39 -15.32 -25.98
N ASP A 126 -17.79 -16.58 -25.96
CA ASP A 126 -17.06 -17.69 -26.54
C ASP A 126 -17.77 -18.13 -27.84
N PRO A 127 -17.14 -17.95 -29.01
CA PRO A 127 -17.74 -18.25 -30.29
C PRO A 127 -17.97 -19.75 -30.54
N ASP A 128 -17.28 -20.62 -29.82
CA ASP A 128 -17.47 -22.07 -29.90
C ASP A 128 -18.65 -22.54 -29.03
N VAL A 129 -19.24 -21.62 -28.25
CA VAL A 129 -20.46 -21.85 -27.48
C VAL A 129 -21.69 -21.55 -28.35
N SER A 130 -22.68 -22.45 -28.34
CA SER A 130 -23.97 -22.28 -29.03
C SER A 130 -24.76 -21.12 -28.42
N ARG A 131 -25.71 -20.53 -29.16
CA ARG A 131 -26.59 -19.42 -28.68
C ARG A 131 -27.24 -19.76 -27.33
N VAL A 132 -27.79 -20.93 -27.19
CA VAL A 132 -28.17 -21.59 -25.95
C VAL A 132 -27.47 -22.93 -26.00
N HIS A 133 -26.56 -23.21 -25.08
CA HIS A 133 -25.67 -24.35 -25.16
C HIS A 133 -26.04 -25.45 -24.16
N CYS A 134 -26.12 -25.10 -22.91
CA CYS A 134 -26.52 -26.01 -21.87
C CYS A 134 -27.37 -25.30 -20.81
N ALA A 135 -27.96 -26.08 -19.91
CA ALA A 135 -28.66 -25.56 -18.75
C ALA A 135 -28.10 -26.17 -17.48
N VAL A 136 -27.85 -25.35 -16.46
CA VAL A 136 -27.47 -25.76 -15.12
C VAL A 136 -28.64 -25.55 -14.18
N SER A 137 -29.06 -26.61 -13.49
CA SER A 137 -30.15 -26.56 -12.52
C SER A 137 -29.62 -26.74 -11.11
N LEU A 138 -30.10 -25.90 -10.20
CA LEU A 138 -29.85 -26.03 -8.76
C LEU A 138 -31.19 -26.34 -8.06
N ASP A 139 -31.26 -27.49 -7.43
CA ASP A 139 -32.45 -27.89 -6.67
C ASP A 139 -32.46 -27.29 -5.25
N PRO A 140 -33.60 -27.29 -4.55
CA PRO A 140 -33.68 -26.78 -3.18
C PRO A 140 -32.80 -27.53 -2.16
N GLY A 141 -32.35 -28.74 -2.50
CA GLY A 141 -31.46 -29.57 -1.69
C GLY A 141 -29.97 -29.26 -1.94
N GLY A 142 -29.65 -28.24 -2.76
CA GLY A 142 -28.26 -27.83 -3.09
C GLY A 142 -27.59 -28.73 -4.12
N ARG A 143 -28.32 -29.63 -4.79
CA ARG A 143 -27.78 -30.50 -5.82
C ARG A 143 -27.79 -29.80 -7.17
N VAL A 144 -26.65 -29.82 -7.85
CA VAL A 144 -26.52 -29.22 -9.18
C VAL A 144 -26.53 -30.30 -10.26
N THR A 145 -27.21 -30.01 -11.36
CA THR A 145 -27.20 -30.84 -12.56
C THR A 145 -26.97 -30.00 -13.79
N VAL A 146 -26.34 -30.58 -14.81
CA VAL A 146 -26.15 -29.96 -16.12
C VAL A 146 -26.81 -30.79 -17.22
N THR A 147 -27.40 -30.11 -18.20
CA THR A 147 -28.04 -30.72 -19.37
C THR A 147 -27.54 -30.01 -20.62
N ASP A 148 -27.03 -30.74 -21.59
CA ASP A 148 -26.76 -30.22 -22.93
C ASP A 148 -28.09 -29.96 -23.69
N LEU A 149 -28.22 -28.80 -24.30
CA LEU A 149 -29.44 -28.36 -25.01
C LEU A 149 -29.32 -28.52 -26.55
N GLY A 150 -28.60 -29.53 -26.99
CA GLY A 150 -28.34 -29.77 -28.40
C GLY A 150 -27.27 -28.87 -28.97
N SER A 151 -26.21 -28.66 -28.19
CA SER A 151 -25.09 -27.80 -28.59
C SER A 151 -24.35 -28.37 -29.80
N ARG A 152 -23.73 -27.48 -30.59
CA ARG A 152 -23.00 -27.89 -31.80
C ARG A 152 -21.71 -28.65 -31.48
N ASN A 153 -20.95 -28.16 -30.47
CA ASN A 153 -19.64 -28.70 -30.13
C ASN A 153 -19.67 -29.60 -28.89
N GLY A 154 -20.86 -29.83 -28.28
CA GLY A 154 -21.05 -30.67 -27.13
C GLY A 154 -20.61 -30.02 -25.82
N THR A 155 -21.14 -30.51 -24.72
CA THR A 155 -20.84 -30.14 -23.34
C THR A 155 -20.04 -31.25 -22.71
N LEU A 156 -18.92 -30.92 -22.02
CA LEU A 156 -18.11 -31.91 -21.29
C LEU A 156 -18.14 -31.60 -19.80
N LEU A 157 -18.34 -32.58 -18.97
CA LEU A 157 -18.22 -32.53 -17.51
C LEU A 157 -17.05 -33.42 -17.07
N ASP A 158 -16.00 -32.83 -16.46
CA ASP A 158 -14.77 -33.54 -16.11
C ASP A 158 -14.21 -34.39 -17.27
N GLY A 159 -14.24 -33.84 -18.48
CA GLY A 159 -13.80 -34.47 -19.70
C GLY A 159 -14.71 -35.52 -20.30
N ARG A 160 -15.89 -35.80 -19.70
CA ARG A 160 -16.91 -36.76 -20.18
C ARG A 160 -18.06 -36.02 -20.85
N PRO A 161 -18.54 -36.47 -21.99
CA PRO A 161 -19.66 -35.82 -22.70
C PRO A 161 -20.95 -35.91 -21.86
N VAL A 162 -21.67 -34.80 -21.78
CA VAL A 162 -23.00 -34.70 -21.17
C VAL A 162 -24.04 -35.13 -22.21
N THR A 163 -24.58 -36.35 -22.06
CA THR A 163 -25.57 -36.95 -23.00
C THR A 163 -26.73 -37.60 -22.22
N GLY A 164 -27.88 -37.67 -22.87
CA GLY A 164 -29.01 -38.46 -22.36
C GLY A 164 -29.81 -37.86 -21.22
N GLY A 165 -29.69 -36.57 -20.94
CA GLY A 165 -30.48 -35.89 -19.92
C GLY A 165 -29.62 -35.20 -18.83
N PRO A 166 -30.24 -34.80 -17.68
CA PRO A 166 -29.52 -34.09 -16.61
C PRO A 166 -28.45 -35.00 -15.97
N VAL A 167 -27.23 -34.50 -15.96
CA VAL A 167 -26.06 -35.17 -15.35
C VAL A 167 -25.68 -34.43 -14.06
N PRO A 168 -25.50 -35.14 -12.90
CA PRO A 168 -25.08 -34.50 -11.66
C PRO A 168 -23.72 -33.81 -11.81
N MET A 169 -23.64 -32.57 -11.35
CA MET A 169 -22.44 -31.77 -11.34
C MET A 169 -21.99 -31.54 -9.88
N PRO A 170 -21.08 -32.34 -9.33
CA PRO A 170 -20.62 -32.17 -7.96
C PRO A 170 -19.84 -30.87 -7.78
N PRO A 171 -19.79 -30.31 -6.55
CA PRO A 171 -18.98 -29.15 -6.26
C PRO A 171 -17.52 -29.35 -6.65
N GLY A 172 -16.92 -28.35 -7.34
CA GLY A 172 -15.58 -28.43 -7.87
C GLY A 172 -15.42 -29.08 -9.23
N ALA A 173 -16.46 -29.73 -9.78
CA ALA A 173 -16.45 -30.30 -11.13
C ALA A 173 -16.24 -29.19 -12.18
N LEU A 174 -15.54 -29.53 -13.27
CA LEU A 174 -15.24 -28.62 -14.37
C LEU A 174 -16.17 -28.91 -15.57
N LEU A 175 -16.98 -27.92 -15.89
CA LEU A 175 -17.83 -27.91 -17.07
C LEU A 175 -17.11 -27.19 -18.21
N ARG A 176 -16.93 -27.86 -19.34
CA ARG A 176 -16.33 -27.26 -20.52
C ARG A 176 -17.36 -27.02 -21.60
N LEU A 177 -17.37 -25.77 -22.10
CA LEU A 177 -18.18 -25.28 -23.21
C LEU A 177 -17.26 -24.53 -24.17
N GLY A 178 -16.95 -25.06 -25.33
CA GLY A 178 -15.96 -24.47 -26.25
C GLY A 178 -14.60 -24.32 -25.58
N GLU A 179 -14.06 -23.11 -25.53
CA GLU A 179 -12.81 -22.74 -24.86
C GLU A 179 -13.03 -22.36 -23.38
N SER A 180 -14.27 -22.18 -22.97
CA SER A 180 -14.63 -21.74 -21.60
C SER A 180 -14.68 -22.92 -20.63
N LEU A 181 -14.08 -22.76 -19.45
CA LEU A 181 -14.15 -23.70 -18.33
C LEU A 181 -14.91 -23.03 -17.17
N ILE A 182 -15.89 -23.75 -16.64
CA ILE A 182 -16.77 -23.27 -15.57
C ILE A 182 -16.71 -24.26 -14.41
N ARG A 183 -16.57 -23.72 -13.21
CA ARG A 183 -16.62 -24.49 -11.96
C ARG A 183 -17.88 -24.10 -11.17
N VAL A 184 -18.54 -25.08 -10.55
CA VAL A 184 -19.65 -24.82 -9.65
C VAL A 184 -19.18 -24.82 -8.20
N GLU A 185 -19.66 -23.88 -7.42
CA GLU A 185 -19.54 -23.86 -5.97
C GLU A 185 -20.93 -23.76 -5.33
N VAL A 186 -21.18 -24.57 -4.31
CA VAL A 186 -22.45 -24.60 -3.57
C VAL A 186 -22.17 -24.37 -2.09
N GLU A 187 -22.96 -23.56 -1.42
CA GLU A 187 -22.79 -23.23 -0.01
C GLU A 187 -23.01 -24.48 0.87
N GLY A 188 -22.07 -24.71 1.80
CA GLY A 188 -22.16 -25.87 2.72
C GLY A 188 -21.70 -27.22 2.14
N ALA A 189 -21.33 -27.29 0.88
CA ALA A 189 -20.79 -28.52 0.31
C ALA A 189 -19.31 -28.68 0.70
N VAL A 190 -19.00 -29.71 1.45
CA VAL A 190 -17.62 -30.15 1.68
C VAL A 190 -17.11 -30.77 0.38
N PRO A 191 -15.99 -30.33 -0.19
CA PRO A 191 -15.44 -30.97 -1.36
C PRO A 191 -15.19 -32.45 -1.07
N PRO A 192 -15.55 -33.36 -2.00
CA PRO A 192 -15.29 -34.78 -1.79
C PRO A 192 -13.77 -34.99 -1.56
N PRO A 193 -13.40 -35.89 -0.65
CA PRO A 193 -11.98 -36.21 -0.47
C PRO A 193 -11.42 -36.67 -1.81
N PRO A 194 -10.14 -36.34 -2.12
CA PRO A 194 -9.52 -36.72 -3.38
C PRO A 194 -9.69 -38.24 -3.58
N ALA A 195 -10.20 -38.62 -4.76
CA ALA A 195 -10.43 -40.01 -5.10
C ALA A 195 -9.13 -40.77 -4.89
N ALA A 196 -9.16 -41.80 -4.06
CA ALA A 196 -8.02 -42.68 -3.86
C ALA A 196 -7.59 -43.25 -5.23
N PRO A 197 -6.29 -43.32 -5.53
CA PRO A 197 -5.80 -43.84 -6.81
C PRO A 197 -6.36 -45.25 -7.01
N PRO A 198 -6.76 -45.59 -8.25
CA PRO A 198 -7.33 -46.92 -8.55
C PRO A 198 -6.34 -47.99 -8.08
N GLY A 199 -6.83 -48.84 -7.22
CA GLY A 199 -6.15 -49.79 -6.36
C GLY A 199 -4.84 -50.34 -6.90
N ALA A 200 -3.80 -50.12 -6.14
CA ALA A 200 -2.59 -50.95 -6.22
C ALA A 200 -2.98 -52.41 -5.90
N PRO A 201 -2.53 -53.40 -6.69
CA PRO A 201 -2.90 -54.79 -6.44
C PRO A 201 -2.45 -55.18 -5.02
N GLN A 202 -3.39 -55.66 -4.22
CA GLN A 202 -3.11 -56.18 -2.89
C GLN A 202 -2.03 -57.26 -2.99
N ALA A 203 -0.84 -56.97 -2.55
CA ALA A 203 0.23 -57.91 -2.37
C ALA A 203 -0.25 -58.94 -1.30
N ARG A 204 -0.65 -60.14 -1.80
CA ARG A 204 -0.87 -61.30 -0.93
C ARG A 204 0.44 -61.58 -0.20
N ARG A 205 0.38 -61.52 1.14
CA ARG A 205 1.44 -61.98 2.03
C ARG A 205 1.73 -63.45 1.69
N ARG A 206 2.82 -63.71 1.00
CA ARG A 206 3.44 -65.05 0.91
C ARG A 206 4.60 -65.09 1.88
N GLY A 207 4.61 -66.24 2.60
CA GLY A 207 5.49 -66.48 3.70
C GLY A 207 6.98 -66.55 3.33
N LEU A 208 7.75 -66.33 4.36
CA LEU A 208 9.22 -66.55 4.38
C LEU A 208 9.57 -68.01 4.04
N LYS A 209 9.94 -68.23 2.79
CA LYS A 209 10.78 -69.40 2.35
C LYS A 209 11.03 -69.22 0.88
N ASP A 210 12.20 -68.67 0.60
CA ASP A 210 13.04 -68.90 -0.58
C ASP A 210 14.13 -67.79 -0.67
N LEU A 211 15.03 -67.92 0.26
CA LEU A 211 16.34 -67.26 0.22
C LEU A 211 17.36 -68.33 -0.15
N ALA A 212 17.54 -68.54 -1.43
CA ALA A 212 18.80 -69.14 -1.97
C ALA A 212 18.79 -69.08 -3.49
N GLY A 213 19.76 -68.47 -4.07
CA GLY A 213 20.22 -68.69 -5.44
C GLY A 213 19.93 -67.62 -6.47
N ARG A 214 20.87 -66.72 -6.66
CA ARG A 214 21.69 -66.59 -7.86
C ARG A 214 22.38 -65.21 -7.89
N TRP A 215 23.66 -65.30 -7.64
CA TRP A 215 24.60 -64.29 -8.08
C TRP A 215 24.89 -64.60 -9.52
N GLN A 216 24.71 -63.66 -10.45
CA GLN A 216 25.61 -63.47 -11.63
C GLN A 216 25.26 -62.23 -12.43
N SER A 217 26.34 -61.58 -12.78
CA SER A 217 26.55 -60.61 -13.86
C SER A 217 25.93 -59.24 -13.79
N GLY A 218 26.81 -58.29 -13.53
CA GLY A 218 26.60 -56.83 -13.54
C GLY A 218 26.67 -56.23 -14.94
N ALA A 219 26.02 -55.12 -15.08
CA ALA A 219 26.35 -54.00 -15.95
C ALA A 219 25.92 -52.72 -15.19
N PRO A 220 26.72 -51.65 -15.23
CA PRO A 220 26.36 -50.42 -14.51
C PRO A 220 25.24 -49.70 -15.25
N ALA A 221 24.14 -49.50 -14.55
CA ALA A 221 23.06 -48.60 -14.99
C ALA A 221 23.51 -47.14 -14.78
N GLU A 222 23.47 -46.37 -15.85
CA GLU A 222 23.59 -44.91 -15.79
C GLU A 222 22.55 -44.31 -14.86
N PRO A 223 22.85 -43.22 -14.16
CA PRO A 223 21.87 -42.56 -13.25
C PRO A 223 20.74 -41.97 -14.09
N GLU A 224 19.58 -42.58 -13.95
CA GLU A 224 18.33 -42.01 -14.44
C GLU A 224 18.12 -40.64 -13.75
N THR A 225 18.27 -39.58 -14.53
CA THR A 225 17.91 -38.22 -14.09
C THR A 225 16.50 -38.23 -13.52
N ALA A 226 16.39 -37.90 -12.26
CA ALA A 226 15.12 -37.79 -11.54
C ALA A 226 14.19 -36.85 -12.33
N ARG A 227 13.24 -37.41 -13.05
CA ARG A 227 12.11 -36.67 -13.60
C ARG A 227 11.35 -36.16 -12.41
N THR A 228 11.45 -34.85 -12.19
CA THR A 228 10.60 -34.12 -11.23
C THR A 228 9.15 -34.52 -11.50
N ALA A 229 8.52 -35.18 -10.57
CA ALA A 229 7.11 -35.55 -10.68
C ALA A 229 6.29 -34.30 -10.94
N ALA A 230 5.44 -34.32 -11.97
CA ALA A 230 4.54 -33.22 -12.24
C ALA A 230 3.65 -33.00 -10.99
N PRO A 231 3.45 -31.76 -10.52
CA PRO A 231 2.65 -31.49 -9.35
C PRO A 231 1.20 -31.99 -9.54
N GLU A 232 0.60 -32.46 -8.47
CA GLU A 232 -0.80 -32.91 -8.48
C GLU A 232 -1.74 -31.74 -8.90
N PRO A 233 -2.87 -32.04 -9.59
CA PRO A 233 -3.75 -30.99 -10.15
C PRO A 233 -4.21 -29.94 -9.13
N ALA A 234 -4.54 -30.33 -7.91
CA ALA A 234 -4.93 -29.42 -6.84
C ALA A 234 -3.79 -28.48 -6.39
N ALA A 235 -2.54 -28.93 -6.47
CA ALA A 235 -1.37 -28.10 -6.17
C ALA A 235 -1.06 -27.11 -7.31
N ALA A 236 -1.38 -27.47 -8.55
CA ALA A 236 -1.19 -26.56 -9.70
C ALA A 236 -2.22 -25.41 -9.70
N ASP A 237 -3.46 -25.66 -9.33
CA ASP A 237 -4.51 -24.64 -9.21
C ASP A 237 -4.23 -23.68 -8.04
N ALA A 238 -3.71 -24.18 -6.92
CA ALA A 238 -3.29 -23.35 -5.79
C ALA A 238 -2.10 -22.43 -6.17
N ARG A 239 -1.20 -22.91 -7.02
CA ARG A 239 -0.03 -22.16 -7.48
C ARG A 239 -0.39 -21.07 -8.50
N TRP A 240 -1.35 -21.33 -9.38
CA TRP A 240 -1.78 -20.43 -10.46
C TRP A 240 -3.30 -20.19 -10.38
N PRO A 241 -3.73 -19.36 -9.41
CA PRO A 241 -5.15 -19.13 -9.17
C PRO A 241 -5.85 -18.57 -10.41
N ASP A 242 -7.10 -18.97 -10.59
CA ASP A 242 -7.94 -18.42 -11.63
C ASP A 242 -8.41 -17.00 -11.30
N LEU A 243 -8.84 -16.26 -12.32
CA LEU A 243 -9.23 -14.87 -12.19
C LEU A 243 -10.49 -14.65 -11.34
N ALA A 244 -11.41 -15.64 -11.29
CA ALA A 244 -12.58 -15.57 -10.42
C ALA A 244 -12.18 -15.66 -8.94
N ALA A 245 -11.24 -16.57 -8.60
CA ALA A 245 -10.69 -16.65 -7.26
C ALA A 245 -9.96 -15.36 -6.85
N LEU A 246 -9.19 -14.74 -7.76
CA LEU A 246 -8.53 -13.46 -7.52
C LEU A 246 -9.52 -12.32 -7.27
N LEU A 247 -10.61 -12.24 -8.06
CA LEU A 247 -11.64 -11.23 -7.86
C LEU A 247 -12.33 -11.39 -6.50
N LEU A 248 -12.72 -12.63 -6.14
CA LEU A 248 -13.38 -12.89 -4.86
C LEU A 248 -12.46 -12.56 -3.67
N THR A 249 -11.17 -12.82 -3.82
CA THR A 249 -10.16 -12.45 -2.82
C THR A 249 -10.01 -10.93 -2.71
N ALA A 250 -9.96 -10.23 -3.85
CA ALA A 250 -9.89 -8.76 -3.88
C ALA A 250 -11.13 -8.12 -3.23
N LEU A 251 -12.32 -8.65 -3.49
CA LEU A 251 -13.57 -8.19 -2.87
C LEU A 251 -13.66 -8.49 -1.37
N GLY A 252 -12.72 -9.27 -0.82
CA GLY A 252 -12.77 -9.64 0.61
C GLY A 252 -13.98 -10.52 0.93
N SER A 253 -14.47 -11.27 -0.04
CA SER A 253 -15.62 -12.14 0.14
C SER A 253 -15.35 -13.16 1.27
N PRO A 254 -16.19 -13.26 2.31
CA PRO A 254 -16.04 -14.29 3.34
C PRO A 254 -16.14 -15.72 2.77
N ARG A 255 -16.52 -15.80 1.51
CA ARG A 255 -16.65 -17.03 0.72
C ARG A 255 -15.50 -17.26 -0.26
N ALA A 256 -14.42 -16.47 -0.17
CA ALA A 256 -13.18 -16.84 -0.84
C ALA A 256 -12.75 -18.23 -0.33
N PRO A 257 -12.28 -19.14 -1.22
CA PRO A 257 -11.88 -20.48 -0.78
C PRO A 257 -10.90 -20.39 0.39
N ALA A 258 -11.12 -21.15 1.46
CA ALA A 258 -10.23 -21.12 2.63
C ALA A 258 -8.78 -21.48 2.26
N ALA A 259 -8.57 -22.23 1.18
CA ALA A 259 -7.31 -22.54 0.54
C ALA A 259 -7.01 -21.67 -0.69
N GLY A 260 -7.76 -20.56 -0.88
CA GLY A 260 -7.62 -19.68 -2.02
C GLY A 260 -6.37 -18.79 -1.95
N PRO A 261 -6.09 -18.04 -3.04
CA PRO A 261 -4.94 -17.12 -3.10
C PRO A 261 -5.11 -16.02 -2.04
N ARG A 262 -3.98 -15.60 -1.48
CA ARG A 262 -3.94 -14.41 -0.61
C ARG A 262 -3.49 -13.23 -1.43
N LEU A 263 -4.05 -12.07 -1.15
CA LEU A 263 -3.55 -10.84 -1.75
C LEU A 263 -2.07 -10.65 -1.36
N TRP A 264 -1.26 -10.32 -2.39
CA TRP A 264 0.13 -9.92 -2.22
C TRP A 264 1.04 -10.98 -1.59
N GLU A 265 0.70 -12.26 -1.81
CA GLU A 265 1.47 -13.39 -1.27
C GLU A 265 2.85 -13.55 -1.93
N ARG A 266 3.06 -12.97 -3.14
CA ARG A 266 4.31 -13.09 -3.89
C ARG A 266 5.21 -11.88 -3.69
N GLY A 267 6.07 -11.92 -2.68
CA GLY A 267 7.16 -10.96 -2.55
C GLY A 267 8.22 -11.14 -3.66
N ALA A 268 9.21 -10.25 -3.70
CA ALA A 268 10.25 -10.23 -4.74
C ALA A 268 11.10 -11.54 -4.82
N THR A 269 11.17 -12.31 -3.75
CA THR A 269 11.95 -13.55 -3.63
C THR A 269 11.12 -14.82 -3.80
N HIS A 270 9.80 -14.69 -4.04
CA HIS A 270 8.94 -15.84 -4.26
C HIS A 270 9.35 -16.58 -5.56
N GLN A 271 9.31 -17.92 -5.56
CA GLN A 271 9.72 -18.72 -6.71
C GLN A 271 8.96 -18.40 -8.01
N ASP A 272 7.69 -18.00 -7.91
CA ASP A 272 6.83 -17.62 -9.03
C ASP A 272 6.63 -16.08 -9.12
N ALA A 273 7.59 -15.32 -8.55
CA ALA A 273 7.51 -13.87 -8.61
C ALA A 273 7.51 -13.39 -10.07
N PHE A 274 6.56 -12.50 -10.38
CA PHE A 274 6.37 -11.92 -11.72
C PHE A 274 6.06 -12.93 -12.83
N GLY A 275 5.60 -14.13 -12.44
CA GLY A 275 4.99 -15.08 -13.37
C GLY A 275 3.52 -14.70 -13.61
N VAL A 276 3.08 -14.81 -14.86
CA VAL A 276 1.69 -14.58 -15.29
C VAL A 276 1.14 -15.80 -16.01
N ARG A 277 -0.09 -16.16 -15.70
CA ARG A 277 -0.86 -17.17 -16.45
C ARG A 277 -1.59 -16.44 -17.57
N LEU A 278 -1.38 -16.85 -18.80
CA LEU A 278 -1.99 -16.28 -20.00
C LEU A 278 -3.11 -17.13 -20.58
N GLY A 279 -3.23 -18.36 -20.13
CA GLY A 279 -4.24 -19.27 -20.63
C GLY A 279 -4.14 -20.66 -20.05
N THR A 280 -4.94 -21.57 -20.59
CA THR A 280 -5.04 -22.94 -20.13
C THR A 280 -4.92 -23.90 -21.30
N ALA A 281 -3.91 -24.78 -21.26
CA ALA A 281 -3.73 -25.84 -22.24
C ALA A 281 -4.52 -27.07 -21.83
N GLN A 282 -5.24 -27.64 -22.81
CA GLN A 282 -5.98 -28.86 -22.65
C GLN A 282 -5.58 -29.86 -23.76
N ARG A 283 -5.21 -31.08 -23.39
CA ARG A 283 -4.98 -32.17 -24.33
C ARG A 283 -5.97 -33.30 -24.02
N GLY A 284 -7.03 -33.42 -24.82
CA GLY A 284 -8.04 -34.48 -24.67
C GLY A 284 -8.68 -34.47 -23.28
N ALA A 285 -8.80 -35.65 -22.65
CA ALA A 285 -9.35 -35.83 -21.29
C ALA A 285 -8.34 -35.52 -20.17
N ALA A 286 -7.16 -34.97 -20.48
CA ALA A 286 -6.16 -34.64 -19.47
C ALA A 286 -6.57 -33.42 -18.67
N THR A 287 -6.10 -33.34 -17.42
CA THR A 287 -6.29 -32.20 -16.54
C THR A 287 -5.78 -30.90 -17.19
N PRO A 288 -6.59 -29.81 -17.18
CA PRO A 288 -6.17 -28.52 -17.69
C PRO A 288 -4.85 -28.06 -17.03
N ARG A 289 -3.94 -27.51 -17.82
CA ARG A 289 -2.66 -27.00 -17.33
C ARG A 289 -2.53 -25.51 -17.62
N PRO A 290 -2.11 -24.69 -16.65
CA PRO A 290 -1.87 -23.28 -16.87
C PRO A 290 -0.70 -23.07 -17.85
N VAL A 291 -0.85 -22.13 -18.78
CA VAL A 291 0.20 -21.64 -19.68
C VAL A 291 0.71 -20.33 -19.10
N THR A 292 1.96 -20.34 -18.66
CA THR A 292 2.54 -19.26 -17.88
C THR A 292 3.80 -18.69 -18.54
N VAL A 293 4.06 -17.42 -18.27
CA VAL A 293 5.29 -16.72 -18.66
C VAL A 293 5.89 -16.07 -17.43
N ALA A 294 7.15 -16.35 -17.14
CA ALA A 294 7.91 -15.64 -16.12
C ALA A 294 8.56 -14.41 -16.75
N LEU A 295 8.11 -13.20 -16.38
CA LEU A 295 8.64 -11.95 -16.93
C LEU A 295 10.16 -11.79 -16.71
N PRO A 296 10.74 -12.19 -15.57
CA PRO A 296 12.19 -12.12 -15.38
C PRO A 296 12.98 -12.95 -16.41
N GLU A 297 12.44 -14.09 -16.81
CA GLU A 297 13.09 -14.98 -17.80
C GLU A 297 12.83 -14.53 -19.24
N ALA A 298 11.59 -14.09 -19.50
CA ALA A 298 11.19 -13.59 -20.82
C ALA A 298 11.79 -12.21 -21.14
N GLY A 299 12.26 -11.47 -20.12
CA GLY A 299 12.69 -10.08 -20.27
C GLY A 299 11.51 -9.17 -20.56
N SER A 300 10.92 -9.28 -21.76
CA SER A 300 9.73 -8.54 -22.20
C SER A 300 8.75 -9.47 -22.91
N LEU A 301 7.45 -9.22 -22.73
CA LEU A 301 6.35 -10.00 -23.30
C LEU A 301 5.64 -9.21 -24.39
N GLY A 302 5.58 -9.74 -25.60
CA GLY A 302 4.73 -9.21 -26.67
C GLY A 302 3.41 -9.98 -26.74
N LEU A 303 2.29 -9.29 -26.87
CA LEU A 303 0.96 -9.88 -27.09
C LEU A 303 0.38 -9.33 -28.39
N ALA A 304 -0.03 -10.22 -29.33
CA ALA A 304 -0.55 -9.79 -30.62
C ALA A 304 -1.84 -10.52 -30.97
N GLY A 305 -2.78 -9.78 -31.55
CA GLY A 305 -4.08 -10.26 -31.98
C GLY A 305 -5.06 -9.14 -32.28
N PRO A 306 -6.34 -9.45 -32.54
CA PRO A 306 -7.39 -8.46 -32.62
C PRO A 306 -7.48 -7.61 -31.36
N ARG A 307 -7.71 -6.32 -31.53
CA ARG A 307 -7.63 -5.28 -30.51
C ARG A 307 -8.29 -5.68 -29.17
N GLU A 308 -9.56 -6.00 -29.20
CA GLU A 308 -10.32 -6.30 -27.99
C GLU A 308 -9.82 -7.54 -27.26
N ARG A 309 -9.43 -8.57 -28.03
CA ARG A 309 -8.94 -9.83 -27.49
C ARG A 309 -7.58 -9.68 -26.82
N VAL A 310 -6.64 -8.99 -27.48
CA VAL A 310 -5.30 -8.78 -26.90
C VAL A 310 -5.37 -7.89 -25.66
N ALA A 311 -6.27 -6.87 -25.66
CA ALA A 311 -6.48 -6.04 -24.48
C ALA A 311 -7.08 -6.84 -23.32
N GLY A 312 -7.99 -7.79 -23.59
CA GLY A 312 -8.57 -8.69 -22.58
C GLY A 312 -7.51 -9.56 -21.89
N VAL A 313 -6.59 -10.15 -22.67
CA VAL A 313 -5.48 -10.95 -22.13
C VAL A 313 -4.50 -10.08 -21.31
N ALA A 314 -4.19 -8.88 -21.80
CA ALA A 314 -3.34 -7.96 -21.08
C ALA A 314 -3.96 -7.50 -19.74
N ARG A 315 -5.27 -7.21 -19.71
CA ARG A 315 -5.99 -6.91 -18.46
C ARG A 315 -5.90 -8.07 -17.47
N ALA A 316 -6.08 -9.31 -17.93
CA ALA A 316 -5.97 -10.51 -17.11
C ALA A 316 -4.56 -10.65 -16.51
N ALA A 317 -3.51 -10.43 -17.31
CA ALA A 317 -2.12 -10.48 -16.85
C ALA A 317 -1.80 -9.41 -15.80
N LEU A 318 -2.22 -8.16 -16.04
CA LEU A 318 -1.99 -7.05 -15.11
C LEU A 318 -2.77 -7.21 -13.81
N ALA A 319 -4.00 -7.72 -13.87
CA ALA A 319 -4.80 -8.02 -12.69
C ALA A 319 -4.15 -9.10 -11.81
N GLN A 320 -3.61 -10.17 -12.41
CA GLN A 320 -2.86 -11.20 -11.69
C GLN A 320 -1.61 -10.63 -11.02
N LEU A 321 -0.83 -9.83 -11.72
CA LEU A 321 0.35 -9.16 -11.16
C LEU A 321 -0.04 -8.30 -9.96
N ALA A 322 -1.07 -7.46 -10.10
CA ALA A 322 -1.54 -6.57 -9.04
C ALA A 322 -2.16 -7.32 -7.84
N ALA A 323 -2.81 -8.48 -8.07
CA ALA A 323 -3.38 -9.29 -7.00
C ALA A 323 -2.32 -10.02 -6.19
N LEU A 324 -1.28 -10.53 -6.86
CA LEU A 324 -0.32 -11.46 -6.26
C LEU A 324 0.93 -10.78 -5.71
N HIS A 325 1.25 -9.56 -6.16
CA HIS A 325 2.44 -8.83 -5.72
C HIS A 325 2.06 -7.55 -4.96
N PRO A 326 2.72 -7.25 -3.82
CA PRO A 326 2.46 -6.02 -3.09
C PRO A 326 3.02 -4.79 -3.85
N PRO A 327 2.46 -3.58 -3.60
CA PRO A 327 2.98 -2.33 -4.18
C PRO A 327 4.45 -2.06 -3.85
N SER A 328 4.97 -2.57 -2.73
CA SER A 328 6.39 -2.50 -2.37
C SER A 328 7.28 -3.34 -3.29
N ALA A 329 6.77 -4.42 -3.90
CA ALA A 329 7.51 -5.29 -4.80
C ALA A 329 7.27 -4.98 -6.28
N LEU A 330 6.08 -4.48 -6.64
CA LEU A 330 5.63 -4.21 -8.00
C LEU A 330 5.23 -2.75 -8.20
N GLU A 331 5.72 -2.13 -9.26
CA GLU A 331 5.26 -0.86 -9.79
C GLU A 331 4.69 -1.08 -11.20
N LEU A 332 3.53 -0.49 -11.48
CA LEU A 332 2.88 -0.56 -12.80
C LEU A 332 2.96 0.81 -13.49
N VAL A 333 3.53 0.84 -14.68
CA VAL A 333 3.60 2.02 -15.54
C VAL A 333 2.81 1.74 -16.81
N VAL A 334 2.04 2.70 -17.28
CA VAL A 334 1.22 2.56 -18.49
C VAL A 334 1.62 3.62 -19.51
N LEU A 335 1.99 3.20 -20.69
CA LEU A 335 2.30 4.05 -21.84
C LEU A 335 1.28 3.73 -22.95
N ALA A 336 0.16 4.46 -22.97
CA ALA A 336 -0.96 4.19 -23.86
C ALA A 336 -1.58 5.48 -24.41
N PRO A 337 -0.85 6.27 -25.22
CA PRO A 337 -1.33 7.55 -25.76
C PRO A 337 -2.64 7.40 -26.51
N GLY A 338 -3.62 8.25 -26.19
CA GLY A 338 -4.95 8.25 -26.77
C GLY A 338 -5.88 7.13 -26.31
N ARG A 339 -5.48 6.31 -25.33
CA ARG A 339 -6.24 5.12 -24.87
C ARG A 339 -6.67 5.17 -23.41
N ALA A 340 -6.92 6.37 -22.89
CA ALA A 340 -7.33 6.57 -21.51
C ALA A 340 -8.59 5.76 -21.14
N SER A 341 -9.58 5.68 -22.03
CA SER A 341 -10.82 4.94 -21.80
C SER A 341 -10.63 3.43 -21.62
N GLU A 342 -9.54 2.87 -22.19
CA GLU A 342 -9.27 1.43 -22.11
C GLU A 342 -8.46 1.04 -20.87
N TRP A 343 -7.61 1.98 -20.36
CA TRP A 343 -6.61 1.68 -19.34
C TRP A 343 -6.75 2.52 -18.06
N SER A 344 -7.70 3.47 -17.97
CA SER A 344 -7.96 4.28 -16.78
C SER A 344 -8.26 3.45 -15.53
N TRP A 345 -8.82 2.25 -15.68
CA TRP A 345 -9.09 1.34 -14.58
C TRP A 345 -7.84 1.01 -13.75
N LEU A 346 -6.65 0.98 -14.38
CA LEU A 346 -5.38 0.78 -13.67
C LEU A 346 -5.09 1.88 -12.65
N GLY A 347 -5.65 3.07 -12.85
CA GLY A 347 -5.51 4.18 -11.92
C GLY A 347 -6.10 3.92 -10.53
N TRP A 348 -7.02 2.98 -10.39
CA TRP A 348 -7.52 2.56 -9.08
C TRP A 348 -6.52 1.71 -8.31
N LEU A 349 -5.60 1.02 -8.99
CA LEU A 349 -4.61 0.15 -8.35
C LEU A 349 -3.58 0.96 -7.55
N PRO A 350 -3.22 0.51 -6.34
CA PRO A 350 -2.17 1.16 -5.55
C PRO A 350 -0.79 1.09 -6.21
N HIS A 351 -0.57 0.15 -7.13
CA HIS A 351 0.69 -0.09 -7.85
C HIS A 351 1.06 1.00 -8.86
N THR A 352 0.10 1.85 -9.25
CA THR A 352 0.33 2.97 -10.18
C THR A 352 0.65 4.29 -9.48
N ARG A 353 0.73 4.28 -8.15
CA ARG A 353 1.09 5.48 -7.38
C ARG A 353 2.61 5.71 -7.45
N PRO A 354 3.07 6.94 -7.76
CA PRO A 354 4.49 7.25 -7.76
C PRO A 354 5.08 7.06 -6.37
N ALA A 355 6.20 6.35 -6.26
CA ALA A 355 6.85 6.06 -4.98
C ALA A 355 8.37 6.32 -5.00
N ARG A 356 8.92 6.73 -6.16
CA ARG A 356 10.34 7.01 -6.35
C ARG A 356 10.62 8.48 -6.67
N GLY A 357 9.66 9.37 -6.36
CA GLY A 357 9.77 10.80 -6.66
C GLY A 357 9.45 11.17 -8.11
N GLN A 358 8.73 10.30 -8.83
CA GLN A 358 8.24 10.62 -10.17
C GLN A 358 7.27 11.81 -10.12
N ASP A 359 7.44 12.76 -11.03
CA ASP A 359 6.62 13.98 -11.08
C ASP A 359 5.33 13.75 -11.86
N CYS A 360 4.42 12.99 -11.25
CA CYS A 360 3.07 12.71 -11.78
C CYS A 360 2.12 12.33 -10.65
N ARG A 361 0.81 12.42 -10.89
CA ARG A 361 -0.19 11.96 -9.93
C ARG A 361 -0.29 10.43 -9.92
N LEU A 362 -0.26 9.83 -11.13
CA LEU A 362 -0.26 8.39 -11.33
C LEU A 362 0.71 8.04 -12.46
N LEU A 363 1.26 6.83 -12.42
CA LEU A 363 2.19 6.32 -13.43
C LEU A 363 1.48 5.89 -14.73
N LEU A 364 0.49 6.66 -15.15
CA LEU A 364 -0.30 6.45 -16.35
C LEU A 364 0.00 7.57 -17.34
N ALA A 365 0.39 7.22 -18.56
CA ALA A 365 0.71 8.17 -19.61
C ALA A 365 -0.24 7.96 -20.82
N PHE A 366 -1.22 8.85 -20.95
CA PHE A 366 -2.21 8.83 -22.00
C PHE A 366 -1.99 9.92 -23.05
N GLU A 367 -0.98 10.75 -22.86
CA GLU A 367 -0.52 11.73 -23.81
C GLU A 367 0.97 11.54 -24.15
N PRO A 368 1.44 11.91 -25.35
CA PRO A 368 2.84 11.72 -25.75
C PRO A 368 3.86 12.38 -24.80
N ALA A 369 3.54 13.56 -24.27
CA ALA A 369 4.41 14.27 -23.33
C ALA A 369 4.57 13.51 -22.01
N GLN A 370 3.48 12.93 -21.48
CA GLN A 370 3.49 12.09 -20.29
C GLN A 370 4.30 10.80 -20.55
N ALA A 371 4.12 10.19 -21.73
CA ALA A 371 4.88 9.00 -22.13
C ALA A 371 6.38 9.29 -22.18
N ALA A 372 6.78 10.40 -22.80
CA ALA A 372 8.18 10.81 -22.87
C ALA A 372 8.80 10.98 -21.46
N ALA A 373 8.09 11.63 -20.53
CA ALA A 373 8.54 11.79 -19.15
C ALA A 373 8.73 10.44 -18.43
N ARG A 374 7.78 9.52 -18.56
CA ARG A 374 7.88 8.16 -17.98
C ARG A 374 9.02 7.35 -18.59
N ILE A 375 9.23 7.44 -19.91
CA ILE A 375 10.35 6.77 -20.61
C ILE A 375 11.69 7.30 -20.12
N GLN A 376 11.82 8.61 -19.93
CA GLN A 376 13.03 9.21 -19.39
C GLN A 376 13.32 8.68 -17.98
N GLU A 377 12.35 8.69 -17.07
CA GLU A 377 12.50 8.16 -15.71
C GLU A 377 12.88 6.67 -15.68
N LEU A 378 12.26 5.87 -16.56
CA LEU A 378 12.62 4.45 -16.70
C LEU A 378 14.04 4.26 -17.23
N THR A 379 14.49 5.11 -18.14
CA THR A 379 15.86 5.10 -18.66
C THR A 379 16.87 5.47 -17.57
N GLU A 380 16.58 6.51 -16.78
CA GLU A 380 17.41 6.88 -15.63
C GLU A 380 17.47 5.76 -14.57
N LEU A 381 16.38 5.00 -14.40
CA LEU A 381 16.34 3.87 -13.49
C LEU A 381 17.29 2.75 -13.89
N THR A 382 17.54 2.52 -15.19
CA THR A 382 18.49 1.49 -15.65
C THR A 382 19.94 1.78 -15.25
N ALA A 383 20.28 3.03 -14.97
CA ALA A 383 21.61 3.43 -14.50
C ALA A 383 21.82 3.16 -13.00
N ARG A 384 20.78 2.78 -12.26
CA ARG A 384 20.83 2.53 -10.82
C ARG A 384 20.90 1.04 -10.52
N PRO A 385 21.54 0.62 -9.42
CA PRO A 385 21.48 -0.77 -8.97
C PRO A 385 20.03 -1.19 -8.72
N PHE A 386 19.69 -2.43 -9.08
CA PHE A 386 18.37 -3.00 -8.80
C PHE A 386 18.09 -3.05 -7.29
N ALA A 387 17.04 -2.37 -6.84
CA ALA A 387 16.69 -2.20 -5.42
C ALA A 387 15.54 -3.12 -4.94
N GLY A 388 15.30 -4.23 -5.65
CA GLY A 388 14.32 -5.25 -5.22
C GLY A 388 12.88 -5.02 -5.71
N ARG A 389 12.45 -3.78 -6.00
CA ARG A 389 11.12 -3.48 -6.57
C ARG A 389 11.18 -3.49 -8.09
N ARG A 390 10.38 -4.35 -8.71
CA ARG A 390 10.31 -4.44 -10.19
C ARG A 390 9.25 -3.50 -10.75
N THR A 391 9.48 -3.05 -11.98
CA THR A 391 8.55 -2.22 -12.74
C THR A 391 8.04 -3.00 -13.94
N VAL A 392 6.73 -3.14 -14.08
CA VAL A 392 6.09 -3.69 -15.28
C VAL A 392 5.47 -2.54 -16.05
N VAL A 393 5.86 -2.42 -17.32
CA VAL A 393 5.45 -1.32 -18.21
C VAL A 393 4.51 -1.88 -19.28
N LEU A 394 3.25 -1.47 -19.26
CA LEU A 394 2.34 -1.73 -20.37
C LEU A 394 2.61 -0.70 -21.49
N VAL A 395 2.87 -1.19 -22.68
CA VAL A 395 3.02 -0.34 -23.88
C VAL A 395 1.92 -0.69 -24.88
N ASP A 396 1.04 0.26 -25.14
CA ASP A 396 -0.10 0.08 -26.02
C ASP A 396 -0.27 1.28 -26.96
N GLY A 397 0.20 1.11 -28.18
CA GLY A 397 0.25 2.15 -29.20
C GLY A 397 1.62 2.78 -29.39
N ASP A 398 1.68 3.88 -30.12
CA ASP A 398 2.93 4.62 -30.39
C ASP A 398 3.21 5.59 -29.22
N PRO A 399 4.34 5.47 -28.54
CA PRO A 399 4.69 6.36 -27.43
C PRO A 399 4.98 7.82 -27.86
N GLY A 400 5.07 8.06 -29.17
CA GLY A 400 5.37 9.36 -29.74
C GLY A 400 6.84 9.54 -30.14
N GLY A 401 7.07 9.80 -31.39
CA GLY A 401 8.35 10.15 -31.95
C GLY A 401 9.43 9.04 -32.02
N PRO A 402 10.47 9.25 -32.81
CA PRO A 402 11.51 8.25 -33.02
C PRO A 402 12.38 8.03 -31.76
N GLU A 403 12.63 9.08 -30.97
CA GLU A 403 13.42 9.00 -29.76
C GLU A 403 12.78 8.14 -28.69
N ALA A 404 11.47 8.34 -28.43
CA ALA A 404 10.71 7.53 -27.48
C ALA A 404 10.66 6.05 -27.89
N ARG A 405 10.49 5.78 -29.20
CA ARG A 405 10.52 4.40 -29.73
C ARG A 405 11.90 3.74 -29.57
N ALA A 406 12.98 4.49 -29.83
CA ALA A 406 14.33 4.00 -29.66
C ALA A 406 14.66 3.73 -28.17
N ALA A 407 14.25 4.62 -27.27
CA ALA A 407 14.42 4.45 -25.84
C ALA A 407 13.65 3.23 -25.31
N LEU A 408 12.40 3.00 -25.74
CA LEU A 408 11.65 1.81 -25.37
C LEU A 408 12.26 0.52 -25.94
N ALA A 409 12.76 0.54 -27.17
CA ALA A 409 13.47 -0.61 -27.73
C ALA A 409 14.75 -0.93 -26.94
N HIS A 410 15.45 0.07 -26.48
CA HIS A 410 16.60 -0.09 -25.59
C HIS A 410 16.17 -0.65 -24.22
N LEU A 411 15.11 -0.12 -23.61
CA LEU A 411 14.54 -0.59 -22.34
C LEU A 411 14.05 -2.05 -22.44
N ALA A 412 13.51 -2.49 -23.57
CA ALA A 412 13.09 -3.87 -23.73
C ALA A 412 14.25 -4.87 -23.61
N ILE A 413 15.47 -4.43 -23.96
CA ILE A 413 16.69 -5.25 -23.95
C ILE A 413 17.46 -5.09 -22.61
N THR A 414 17.66 -3.86 -22.16
CA THR A 414 18.49 -3.56 -20.98
C THR A 414 17.69 -3.48 -19.67
N GLY A 415 16.40 -3.16 -19.76
CA GLY A 415 15.52 -3.00 -18.61
C GLY A 415 15.42 -4.21 -17.69
N PRO A 416 15.38 -5.48 -18.20
CA PRO A 416 15.27 -6.67 -17.36
C PRO A 416 16.37 -6.77 -16.30
N ALA A 417 17.59 -6.37 -16.61
CA ALA A 417 18.71 -6.32 -15.66
C ALA A 417 18.47 -5.32 -14.51
N ALA A 418 17.71 -4.25 -14.76
CA ALA A 418 17.29 -3.25 -13.77
C ALA A 418 15.91 -3.55 -13.15
N GLY A 419 15.33 -4.73 -13.45
CA GLY A 419 14.01 -5.14 -12.98
C GLY A 419 12.84 -4.45 -13.69
N ILE A 420 13.05 -3.96 -14.91
CA ILE A 420 12.02 -3.34 -15.76
C ILE A 420 11.61 -4.33 -16.83
N HIS A 421 10.32 -4.68 -16.88
CA HIS A 421 9.77 -5.64 -17.84
C HIS A 421 8.64 -4.98 -18.64
N LEU A 422 8.66 -5.12 -19.96
CA LEU A 422 7.64 -4.55 -20.83
C LEU A 422 6.60 -5.61 -21.21
N ILE A 423 5.33 -5.21 -21.22
CA ILE A 423 4.22 -5.93 -21.88
C ILE A 423 3.79 -5.07 -23.07
N VAL A 424 4.07 -5.53 -24.27
CA VAL A 424 3.87 -4.77 -25.52
C VAL A 424 2.69 -5.33 -26.26
N LEU A 425 1.71 -4.50 -26.59
CA LEU A 425 0.54 -4.90 -27.38
C LEU A 425 0.72 -4.52 -28.84
N ALA A 426 0.37 -5.44 -29.71
CA ALA A 426 0.36 -5.22 -31.17
C ALA A 426 -0.96 -5.69 -31.76
N GLU A 427 -1.63 -4.83 -32.51
CA GLU A 427 -2.81 -5.23 -33.27
C GLU A 427 -2.39 -6.02 -34.52
N ALA A 428 -2.89 -7.23 -34.65
CA ALA A 428 -2.62 -8.11 -35.75
C ALA A 428 -3.80 -9.07 -35.99
N PRO A 429 -3.98 -9.56 -37.24
CA PRO A 429 -4.93 -10.62 -37.45
C PRO A 429 -4.53 -11.90 -36.71
N PRO A 430 -5.50 -12.72 -36.26
CA PRO A 430 -5.19 -13.96 -35.56
C PRO A 430 -4.55 -14.97 -36.51
N ALA A 431 -3.67 -15.83 -36.01
CA ALA A 431 -3.14 -16.92 -36.79
C ALA A 431 -4.24 -18.00 -37.01
N THR A 432 -4.45 -18.39 -38.24
CA THR A 432 -5.41 -19.42 -38.67
C THR A 432 -4.72 -20.44 -39.57
N PRO A 433 -5.32 -21.58 -39.89
CA PRO A 433 -4.76 -22.50 -40.88
C PRO A 433 -4.47 -21.87 -42.25
N ALA A 434 -5.24 -20.85 -42.63
CA ALA A 434 -5.03 -20.08 -43.88
C ALA A 434 -4.01 -18.93 -43.72
N SER A 435 -3.68 -18.54 -42.50
CA SER A 435 -2.75 -17.46 -42.16
C SER A 435 -1.82 -17.95 -41.03
N PRO A 436 -0.65 -18.53 -41.38
CA PRO A 436 0.22 -19.18 -40.40
C PRO A 436 0.81 -18.18 -39.37
N THR A 437 1.26 -18.70 -38.24
CA THR A 437 1.84 -17.91 -37.13
C THR A 437 2.92 -16.95 -37.58
N ALA A 438 3.74 -17.31 -38.53
CA ALA A 438 4.80 -16.47 -39.10
C ALA A 438 4.23 -15.18 -39.75
N GLN A 439 3.07 -15.27 -40.41
CA GLN A 439 2.43 -14.12 -41.02
C GLN A 439 1.82 -13.17 -39.99
N THR A 440 1.16 -13.72 -38.95
CA THR A 440 0.64 -12.94 -37.82
C THR A 440 1.78 -12.25 -37.06
N LEU A 441 2.90 -12.96 -36.85
CA LEU A 441 4.08 -12.41 -36.21
C LEU A 441 4.71 -11.28 -37.07
N ALA A 442 4.75 -11.43 -38.38
CA ALA A 442 5.23 -10.39 -39.28
C ALA A 442 4.33 -9.15 -39.25
N ALA A 443 3.00 -9.34 -39.22
CA ALA A 443 2.03 -8.26 -39.09
C ALA A 443 2.18 -7.53 -37.74
N ALA A 444 2.33 -8.26 -36.63
CA ALA A 444 2.55 -7.69 -35.30
C ALA A 444 3.84 -6.85 -35.24
N ARG A 445 4.93 -7.34 -35.84
CA ARG A 445 6.21 -6.64 -35.94
C ARG A 445 6.16 -5.41 -36.85
N ALA A 446 5.25 -5.38 -37.81
CA ALA A 446 5.01 -4.22 -38.66
C ALA A 446 4.17 -3.17 -37.90
N ALA A 447 3.14 -3.60 -37.19
CA ALA A 447 2.26 -2.72 -36.38
C ALA A 447 3.01 -2.10 -35.19
N SER A 448 3.91 -2.85 -34.54
CA SER A 448 4.73 -2.38 -33.42
C SER A 448 6.18 -2.81 -33.61
N PRO A 449 7.11 -1.91 -34.01
CA PRO A 449 8.53 -2.22 -34.12
C PRO A 449 9.14 -2.72 -32.81
N LEU A 450 8.64 -2.24 -31.66
CA LEU A 450 9.05 -2.66 -30.31
C LEU A 450 8.81 -4.16 -30.09
N PHE A 451 7.84 -4.77 -30.76
CA PHE A 451 7.51 -6.18 -30.67
C PHE A 451 8.69 -7.11 -31.08
N ARG A 452 9.64 -6.58 -31.87
CA ARG A 452 10.87 -7.32 -32.23
C ARG A 452 11.86 -7.48 -31.07
N ALA A 453 11.76 -6.60 -30.08
CA ALA A 453 12.63 -6.63 -28.90
C ALA A 453 12.06 -7.47 -27.75
N CYS A 454 10.84 -8.03 -27.89
CA CYS A 454 10.25 -8.90 -26.89
C CYS A 454 10.91 -10.29 -26.93
N GLY A 455 11.32 -10.80 -25.75
CA GLY A 455 11.95 -12.10 -25.62
C GLY A 455 10.97 -13.27 -25.73
N THR A 456 9.72 -13.07 -25.32
CA THR A 456 8.61 -14.02 -25.53
C THR A 456 7.43 -13.28 -26.15
N VAL A 457 6.79 -13.93 -27.11
CA VAL A 457 5.58 -13.36 -27.75
C VAL A 457 4.42 -14.35 -27.67
N GLY A 458 3.24 -13.82 -27.33
CA GLY A 458 1.96 -14.51 -27.36
C GLY A 458 1.15 -14.09 -28.56
N LEU A 459 0.85 -15.01 -29.45
CA LEU A 459 0.00 -14.76 -30.63
C LEU A 459 -1.37 -15.37 -30.41
N LEU A 460 -2.42 -14.55 -30.57
CA LEU A 460 -3.78 -15.04 -30.57
C LEU A 460 -4.06 -15.80 -31.86
N THR A 461 -4.69 -16.95 -31.75
CA THR A 461 -4.89 -17.91 -32.83
C THR A 461 -6.35 -18.38 -32.87
N GLY A 462 -6.72 -19.00 -34.02
CA GLY A 462 -8.11 -19.45 -34.26
C GLY A 462 -8.94 -18.38 -34.97
N ALA A 463 -10.06 -18.76 -35.57
CA ALA A 463 -10.93 -17.90 -36.41
C ALA A 463 -11.43 -16.65 -35.63
N VAL A 464 -11.51 -16.74 -34.34
CA VAL A 464 -12.06 -15.73 -33.43
C VAL A 464 -11.08 -15.28 -32.33
N ALA A 465 -9.81 -15.72 -32.43
CA ALA A 465 -8.70 -15.30 -31.58
C ALA A 465 -8.91 -15.58 -30.07
N THR A 466 -9.48 -16.72 -29.74
CA THR A 466 -9.67 -17.19 -28.35
C THR A 466 -8.58 -18.13 -27.85
N SER A 467 -7.73 -18.60 -28.75
CA SER A 467 -6.58 -19.43 -28.40
C SER A 467 -5.28 -18.64 -28.47
N LEU A 468 -4.28 -19.06 -27.71
CA LEU A 468 -2.98 -18.43 -27.61
C LEU A 468 -1.86 -19.44 -27.95
N ARG A 469 -0.83 -18.99 -28.66
CA ARG A 469 0.47 -19.66 -28.79
C ARG A 469 1.58 -18.76 -28.30
N LEU A 470 2.49 -19.33 -27.52
CA LEU A 470 3.72 -18.64 -27.09
C LEU A 470 4.85 -19.02 -28.04
N ILE A 471 5.66 -18.03 -28.39
CA ILE A 471 6.88 -18.18 -29.18
C ILE A 471 8.04 -17.63 -28.33
N GLY A 472 8.98 -18.46 -28.00
CA GLY A 472 10.19 -18.08 -27.27
C GLY A 472 11.19 -17.32 -28.13
N SER A 473 12.23 -16.78 -27.50
CA SER A 473 13.36 -16.13 -28.19
C SER A 473 14.13 -17.07 -29.13
N ASP A 474 14.09 -18.37 -28.86
CA ASP A 474 14.64 -19.45 -29.67
C ASP A 474 13.76 -19.83 -30.88
N GLY A 475 12.58 -19.21 -31.02
CA GLY A 475 11.59 -19.51 -32.05
C GLY A 475 10.75 -20.75 -31.76
N ALA A 476 10.92 -21.42 -30.64
CA ALA A 476 10.08 -22.55 -30.24
C ALA A 476 8.64 -22.12 -29.98
N GLU A 477 7.69 -22.84 -30.63
CA GLU A 477 6.25 -22.55 -30.43
C GLU A 477 5.65 -23.49 -29.40
N SER A 478 4.86 -22.93 -28.47
CA SER A 478 4.03 -23.73 -27.55
C SER A 478 2.84 -24.38 -28.31
N PRO A 479 2.25 -25.46 -27.79
CA PRO A 479 0.92 -25.89 -28.19
C PRO A 479 -0.10 -24.75 -28.00
N ALA A 480 -1.15 -24.75 -28.84
CA ALA A 480 -2.25 -23.82 -28.65
C ALA A 480 -2.96 -24.08 -27.31
N ALA A 481 -3.35 -23.02 -26.64
CA ALA A 481 -4.06 -23.02 -25.35
C ALA A 481 -5.23 -22.04 -25.43
N GLY A 482 -6.31 -22.28 -24.71
CA GLY A 482 -7.37 -21.27 -24.52
C GLY A 482 -6.80 -20.06 -23.79
N ALA A 483 -6.98 -18.88 -24.35
CA ALA A 483 -6.50 -17.63 -23.75
C ALA A 483 -7.41 -17.18 -22.60
N ASP A 484 -6.85 -16.81 -21.46
CA ASP A 484 -7.60 -16.23 -20.35
C ASP A 484 -7.72 -14.71 -20.54
N ALA A 485 -8.93 -14.22 -20.68
CA ALA A 485 -9.19 -12.80 -20.92
C ALA A 485 -10.29 -12.28 -19.99
N VAL A 486 -10.25 -10.98 -19.69
CA VAL A 486 -11.27 -10.29 -18.89
C VAL A 486 -11.79 -9.05 -19.58
N SER A 487 -13.06 -8.72 -19.34
CA SER A 487 -13.69 -7.51 -19.81
C SER A 487 -13.15 -6.26 -19.09
N ALA A 488 -13.36 -5.08 -19.70
CA ALA A 488 -13.02 -3.81 -19.05
C ALA A 488 -13.78 -3.60 -17.74
N ALA A 489 -15.07 -3.96 -17.71
CA ALA A 489 -15.89 -3.85 -16.50
C ALA A 489 -15.41 -4.76 -15.37
N TRP A 490 -14.99 -5.97 -15.69
CA TRP A 490 -14.36 -6.87 -14.70
C TRP A 490 -13.08 -6.26 -14.12
N ALA A 491 -12.20 -5.76 -15.00
CA ALA A 491 -10.92 -5.17 -14.61
C ALA A 491 -11.12 -3.94 -13.72
N GLU A 492 -12.08 -3.09 -14.01
CA GLU A 492 -12.44 -1.95 -13.20
C GLU A 492 -12.99 -2.35 -11.84
N ARG A 493 -13.90 -3.31 -11.79
CA ARG A 493 -14.44 -3.85 -10.52
C ARG A 493 -13.32 -4.42 -9.65
N PHE A 494 -12.40 -5.17 -10.24
CA PHE A 494 -11.24 -5.73 -9.55
C PHE A 494 -10.33 -4.64 -8.99
N ALA A 495 -9.98 -3.63 -9.80
CA ALA A 495 -9.09 -2.56 -9.37
C ALA A 495 -9.70 -1.67 -8.27
N ARG A 496 -11.00 -1.40 -8.35
CA ARG A 496 -11.73 -0.69 -7.29
C ARG A 496 -11.74 -1.48 -5.98
N ALA A 497 -11.86 -2.80 -6.03
CA ALA A 497 -11.76 -3.65 -4.85
C ALA A 497 -10.38 -3.60 -4.20
N LEU A 498 -9.31 -3.40 -4.98
CA LEU A 498 -7.94 -3.24 -4.48
C LEU A 498 -7.59 -1.80 -4.05
N ALA A 499 -8.32 -0.79 -4.53
CA ALA A 499 -8.01 0.62 -4.27
C ALA A 499 -7.81 0.97 -2.78
N PRO A 500 -8.67 0.47 -1.84
CA PRO A 500 -8.55 0.74 -0.41
C PRO A 500 -7.59 -0.18 0.33
N VAL A 501 -7.01 -1.20 -0.33
CA VAL A 501 -6.17 -2.20 0.34
C VAL A 501 -4.77 -1.65 0.58
N THR A 502 -4.24 -1.86 1.78
CA THR A 502 -2.85 -1.58 2.16
C THR A 502 -2.11 -2.87 2.46
N GLU A 503 -0.78 -2.85 2.49
CA GLU A 503 0.02 -4.03 2.81
C GLU A 503 -0.28 -4.56 4.22
N GLU A 504 -0.60 -3.69 5.15
CA GLU A 504 -1.01 -4.05 6.51
C GLU A 504 -2.37 -4.77 6.56
N THR A 505 -3.28 -4.42 5.65
CA THR A 505 -4.63 -5.01 5.61
C THR A 505 -4.74 -6.22 4.71
N ALA A 506 -3.81 -6.42 3.77
CA ALA A 506 -3.83 -7.53 2.81
C ALA A 506 -3.71 -8.91 3.46
N GLY A 507 -3.00 -9.02 4.59
CA GLY A 507 -2.81 -10.28 5.34
C GLY A 507 -3.96 -10.66 6.28
N ARG A 508 -5.00 -9.84 6.40
CA ARG A 508 -6.14 -10.11 7.28
C ARG A 508 -7.11 -11.12 6.66
N PRO A 509 -7.76 -11.97 7.48
CA PRO A 509 -8.76 -12.91 6.99
C PRO A 509 -9.89 -12.20 6.23
N ALA A 510 -10.42 -12.86 5.20
CA ALA A 510 -11.59 -12.38 4.49
C ALA A 510 -12.77 -12.17 5.45
N GLY A 511 -13.50 -11.05 5.31
CA GLY A 511 -14.59 -10.66 6.22
C GLY A 511 -14.21 -9.69 7.34
N SER A 512 -12.92 -9.41 7.57
CA SER A 512 -12.53 -8.28 8.43
C SER A 512 -12.80 -6.94 7.72
N PRO A 513 -13.37 -5.93 8.41
CA PRO A 513 -13.56 -4.62 7.80
C PRO A 513 -12.20 -4.08 7.33
N ARG A 514 -12.06 -3.87 6.02
CA ARG A 514 -10.89 -3.25 5.43
C ARG A 514 -11.01 -1.74 5.65
N GLN A 515 -10.38 -1.24 6.70
CA GLN A 515 -10.20 0.21 6.86
C GLN A 515 -9.21 0.67 5.80
N ALA A 516 -9.65 1.59 4.95
CA ALA A 516 -8.74 2.28 4.04
C ALA A 516 -7.79 3.12 4.88
N ALA A 517 -6.51 2.83 4.80
CA ALA A 517 -5.51 3.72 5.34
C ALA A 517 -5.56 5.03 4.54
N ALA A 518 -5.96 6.12 5.17
CA ALA A 518 -5.89 7.43 4.56
C ALA A 518 -4.41 7.74 4.23
N PRO A 519 -4.10 8.25 3.04
CA PRO A 519 -2.73 8.62 2.73
C PRO A 519 -2.26 9.68 3.73
N LEU A 520 -1.01 9.57 4.18
CA LEU A 520 -0.41 10.55 5.07
C LEU A 520 -0.49 11.95 4.43
N PRO A 521 -0.84 13.00 5.19
CA PRO A 521 -0.90 14.36 4.68
C PRO A 521 0.49 14.80 4.19
N GLU A 522 0.56 15.70 3.22
CA GLU A 522 1.84 16.28 2.75
C GLU A 522 2.49 17.20 3.80
N SER A 523 1.67 17.75 4.69
CA SER A 523 2.12 18.58 5.81
C SER A 523 1.18 18.41 7.00
N CYS A 524 1.73 18.52 8.20
CA CYS A 524 0.99 18.44 9.44
C CYS A 524 1.33 19.67 10.30
N ARG A 525 0.34 20.29 10.91
CA ARG A 525 0.55 21.29 11.93
C ARG A 525 0.54 20.61 13.30
N LEU A 526 1.59 20.79 14.12
CA LEU A 526 1.66 20.12 15.42
C LEU A 526 0.44 20.45 16.31
N LEU A 527 0.01 21.69 16.34
CA LEU A 527 -1.12 22.09 17.19
C LEU A 527 -2.43 21.41 16.81
N ASP A 528 -2.60 21.02 15.53
CA ASP A 528 -3.75 20.23 15.09
C ASP A 528 -3.61 18.76 15.53
N ALA A 529 -2.41 18.17 15.43
CA ALA A 529 -2.14 16.83 15.93
C ALA A 529 -2.27 16.70 17.46
N LEU A 530 -2.08 17.82 18.18
CA LEU A 530 -2.28 17.91 19.62
C LEU A 530 -3.73 18.24 20.01
N GLU A 531 -4.63 18.40 19.03
CA GLU A 531 -6.03 18.86 19.24
C GLU A 531 -6.13 20.25 19.93
N LEU A 532 -5.10 21.06 19.81
CA LEU A 532 -5.03 22.41 20.35
C LEU A 532 -5.57 23.41 19.32
N ALA A 533 -6.90 23.48 19.23
CA ALA A 533 -7.58 24.40 18.30
C ALA A 533 -7.18 25.87 18.52
N ARG A 534 -7.03 26.26 19.75
CA ARG A 534 -6.46 27.54 20.20
C ARG A 534 -5.54 27.25 21.37
N VAL A 535 -4.32 27.77 21.30
CA VAL A 535 -3.38 27.70 22.42
C VAL A 535 -3.70 28.84 23.39
N THR A 536 -4.29 28.49 24.52
CA THR A 536 -4.59 29.47 25.60
C THR A 536 -3.97 29.00 26.92
N PRO A 537 -3.71 29.92 27.88
CA PRO A 537 -3.19 29.51 29.18
C PRO A 537 -4.09 28.50 29.91
N GLY A 538 -5.40 28.59 29.72
CA GLY A 538 -6.36 27.65 30.31
C GLY A 538 -6.29 26.26 29.73
N THR A 539 -6.22 26.12 28.39
CA THR A 539 -6.12 24.83 27.71
C THR A 539 -4.79 24.12 28.04
N LEU A 540 -3.69 24.89 28.18
CA LEU A 540 -2.40 24.31 28.57
C LEU A 540 -2.41 23.81 30.01
N ARG A 541 -2.95 24.58 30.95
CA ARG A 541 -3.06 24.14 32.36
C ARG A 541 -3.88 22.87 32.49
N GLU A 542 -5.01 22.80 31.83
CA GLU A 542 -5.85 21.60 31.82
C GLU A 542 -5.10 20.40 31.27
N ARG A 543 -4.30 20.59 30.21
CA ARG A 543 -3.48 19.55 29.61
C ARG A 543 -2.34 19.11 30.54
N TRP A 544 -1.66 20.05 31.19
CA TRP A 544 -0.60 19.77 32.17
C TRP A 544 -1.09 18.94 33.37
N HIS A 545 -2.35 19.14 33.78
CA HIS A 545 -2.94 18.34 34.87
C HIS A 545 -3.33 16.91 34.44
N ARG A 546 -3.50 16.68 33.15
CA ARG A 546 -3.88 15.34 32.64
C ARG A 546 -2.70 14.40 32.43
N HIS A 547 -1.52 14.92 32.15
CA HIS A 547 -0.36 14.13 31.77
C HIS A 547 0.64 14.03 32.93
N THR A 548 1.14 12.82 33.16
CA THR A 548 2.15 12.53 34.19
C THR A 548 3.45 11.96 33.62
N GLY A 549 3.45 11.49 32.36
CA GLY A 549 4.60 10.96 31.63
C GLY A 549 5.28 12.00 30.73
N LEU A 550 6.04 11.53 29.75
CA LEU A 550 6.70 12.34 28.71
C LEU A 550 6.14 12.00 27.32
N PRO A 551 4.87 12.31 27.02
CA PRO A 551 4.28 11.99 25.74
C PRO A 551 4.89 12.87 24.64
N LEU A 552 5.46 12.23 23.63
CA LEU A 552 5.99 12.86 22.42
C LEU A 552 5.03 12.62 21.28
N VAL A 553 4.34 13.64 20.80
CA VAL A 553 3.56 13.59 19.56
C VAL A 553 4.47 14.05 18.43
N LEU A 554 4.70 13.13 17.47
CA LEU A 554 5.57 13.38 16.31
C LEU A 554 4.84 14.12 15.19
N GLY A 555 3.57 13.81 14.99
CA GLY A 555 2.76 14.38 13.92
C GLY A 555 1.58 13.48 13.56
N ALA A 556 1.13 13.55 12.31
CA ALA A 556 -0.01 12.78 11.82
C ALA A 556 0.43 11.43 11.24
N GLY A 557 -0.18 10.36 11.71
CA GLY A 557 -0.11 9.03 11.13
C GLY A 557 -1.35 8.72 10.31
N VAL A 558 -1.41 7.50 9.81
CA VAL A 558 -2.53 6.99 9.01
C VAL A 558 -3.81 6.88 9.86
N GLU A 559 -3.69 6.43 11.10
CA GLU A 559 -4.82 6.18 12.01
C GLU A 559 -5.05 7.33 13.01
N GLY A 560 -4.26 8.41 12.94
CA GLY A 560 -4.30 9.52 13.87
C GLY A 560 -2.92 10.01 14.27
N PRO A 561 -2.78 10.80 15.34
CA PRO A 561 -1.48 11.29 15.79
C PRO A 561 -0.54 10.15 16.20
N VAL A 562 0.69 10.17 15.68
CA VAL A 562 1.73 9.22 16.11
C VAL A 562 2.44 9.78 17.32
N ALA A 563 2.44 9.02 18.40
CA ALA A 563 3.05 9.41 19.66
C ALA A 563 3.90 8.28 20.26
N VAL A 564 4.89 8.68 21.05
CA VAL A 564 5.72 7.76 21.83
C VAL A 564 5.88 8.28 23.27
N GLU A 565 5.82 7.40 24.24
CA GLU A 565 6.10 7.76 25.63
C GLU A 565 7.62 7.69 25.85
N LEU A 566 8.26 8.87 25.96
CA LEU A 566 9.72 8.94 26.12
C LEU A 566 10.19 8.35 27.45
N ALA A 567 9.34 8.38 28.48
CA ALA A 567 9.65 7.80 29.79
C ALA A 567 9.84 6.28 29.72
N ASP A 568 9.18 5.59 28.80
CA ASP A 568 9.26 4.13 28.65
C ASP A 568 10.51 3.65 27.91
N LEU A 569 11.15 4.52 27.13
CA LEU A 569 12.30 4.13 26.33
C LEU A 569 13.50 3.75 27.21
N THR A 570 14.15 2.65 26.87
CA THR A 570 15.33 2.15 27.60
C THR A 570 16.63 2.77 27.11
N ALA A 571 16.65 3.39 25.95
CA ALA A 571 17.79 4.06 25.32
C ALA A 571 17.37 5.45 24.80
N PRO A 572 18.33 6.30 24.42
CA PRO A 572 18.06 7.58 23.77
C PRO A 572 17.20 7.40 22.51
N LEU A 573 16.33 8.37 22.26
CA LEU A 573 15.59 8.43 20.99
C LEU A 573 16.50 9.08 19.93
N THR A 574 16.78 8.37 18.85
CA THR A 574 17.59 8.87 17.75
C THR A 574 16.75 9.24 16.54
N VAL A 575 17.10 10.36 15.91
CA VAL A 575 16.46 10.85 14.68
C VAL A 575 17.51 10.84 13.57
N ASP A 576 17.29 9.96 12.58
CA ASP A 576 18.13 9.86 11.39
C ASP A 576 17.44 10.50 10.19
N GLY A 577 18.21 10.97 9.22
CA GLY A 577 17.72 11.58 7.99
C GLY A 577 18.77 12.44 7.32
N GLY A 578 18.70 12.57 6.00
CA GLY A 578 19.59 13.39 5.21
C GLY A 578 19.40 14.89 5.42
N PRO A 579 20.28 15.72 4.86
CA PRO A 579 20.08 17.17 4.81
C PRO A 579 18.72 17.51 4.15
N GLY A 580 17.96 18.44 4.74
CA GLY A 580 16.64 18.84 4.22
C GLY A 580 15.49 17.88 4.56
N SER A 581 15.73 16.75 5.24
CA SER A 581 14.66 15.80 5.63
C SER A 581 13.71 16.32 6.72
N GLY A 582 14.06 17.42 7.41
CA GLY A 582 13.23 18.02 8.47
C GLY A 582 13.63 17.61 9.90
N ARG A 583 14.85 17.09 10.13
CA ARG A 583 15.34 16.71 11.47
C ARG A 583 15.18 17.81 12.52
N THR A 584 15.69 19.00 12.21
CA THR A 584 15.62 20.18 13.10
C THR A 584 14.18 20.59 13.39
N GLU A 585 13.31 20.58 12.37
CA GLU A 585 11.87 20.87 12.56
C GLU A 585 11.22 19.82 13.46
N LEU A 586 11.56 18.55 13.30
CA LEU A 586 11.07 17.50 14.17
C LEU A 586 11.54 17.70 15.63
N LEU A 587 12.81 18.10 15.87
CA LEU A 587 13.26 18.40 17.23
C LEU A 587 12.51 19.58 17.87
N ASN A 588 12.24 20.65 17.10
CA ASN A 588 11.36 21.73 17.55
C ASN A 588 9.94 21.23 17.87
N THR A 589 9.44 20.34 17.05
CA THR A 589 8.14 19.67 17.26
C THR A 589 8.12 18.87 18.55
N LEU A 590 9.16 18.09 18.83
CA LEU A 590 9.29 17.31 20.06
C LEU A 590 9.38 18.20 21.31
N ALA A 591 10.15 19.27 21.24
CA ALA A 591 10.23 20.27 22.31
C ALA A 591 8.86 20.92 22.60
N ALA A 592 8.16 21.34 21.57
CA ALA A 592 6.82 21.93 21.67
C ALA A 592 5.78 20.91 22.15
N SER A 593 5.86 19.65 21.72
CA SER A 593 4.99 18.57 22.18
C SER A 593 5.12 18.37 23.70
N LEU A 594 6.35 18.25 24.19
CA LEU A 594 6.62 18.12 25.63
C LEU A 594 6.16 19.34 26.42
N ALA A 595 6.44 20.54 25.93
CA ALA A 595 6.03 21.78 26.58
C ALA A 595 4.50 21.97 26.61
N SER A 596 3.80 21.36 25.67
CA SER A 596 2.33 21.33 25.70
C SER A 596 1.75 20.34 26.71
N ALA A 597 2.50 19.29 27.08
CA ALA A 597 2.03 18.19 27.91
C ALA A 597 2.34 18.40 29.41
N LEU A 598 3.43 19.05 29.74
CA LEU A 598 3.91 19.23 31.11
C LEU A 598 4.19 20.70 31.41
N SER A 599 4.06 21.06 32.68
CA SER A 599 4.36 22.44 33.14
C SER A 599 5.88 22.69 33.22
N PRO A 600 6.35 23.96 33.20
CA PRO A 600 7.77 24.27 33.41
C PRO A 600 8.30 23.85 34.78
N ARG A 601 7.44 23.50 35.74
CA ARG A 601 7.84 22.95 37.03
C ARG A 601 8.17 21.45 36.98
N ASP A 602 7.48 20.76 36.07
CA ASP A 602 7.57 19.31 35.94
C ASP A 602 8.54 18.88 34.84
N LEU A 603 8.90 19.80 33.94
CA LEU A 603 9.77 19.56 32.78
C LEU A 603 10.79 20.70 32.60
N SER A 604 12.06 20.34 32.43
CA SER A 604 13.12 21.24 31.97
C SER A 604 13.74 20.70 30.67
N LEU A 605 13.92 21.58 29.68
CA LEU A 605 14.52 21.29 28.39
C LEU A 605 15.93 21.87 28.32
N LEU A 606 16.89 21.07 27.85
CA LEU A 606 18.24 21.52 27.51
C LEU A 606 18.45 21.34 26.01
N LEU A 607 18.75 22.43 25.31
CA LEU A 607 18.92 22.43 23.85
C LEU A 607 20.41 22.57 23.51
N VAL A 608 20.92 21.66 22.70
CA VAL A 608 22.33 21.65 22.25
C VAL A 608 22.36 21.61 20.72
N GLU A 609 23.05 22.54 20.10
CA GLU A 609 23.26 22.58 18.66
C GLU A 609 24.68 22.23 18.29
N GLY A 610 24.89 21.25 17.43
CA GLY A 610 26.18 20.93 16.83
C GLY A 610 26.60 21.94 15.74
N ALA A 611 25.63 22.35 14.93
CA ALA A 611 25.82 23.34 13.88
C ALA A 611 24.54 24.16 13.67
N GLY A 612 24.68 25.42 13.28
CA GLY A 612 23.53 26.28 12.98
C GLY A 612 22.85 26.92 14.19
N ALA A 613 21.58 27.26 14.04
CA ALA A 613 20.71 27.89 15.03
C ALA A 613 19.26 27.44 14.87
N GLY A 614 19.05 26.21 14.47
CA GLY A 614 17.73 25.66 14.11
C GLY A 614 16.79 25.43 15.28
N LEU A 615 17.32 25.21 16.50
CA LEU A 615 16.53 25.05 17.74
C LEU A 615 16.19 26.38 18.42
N ARG A 616 16.70 27.51 17.90
CA ARG A 616 16.46 28.84 18.48
C ARG A 616 14.96 29.17 18.66
N PRO A 617 14.03 28.79 17.75
CA PRO A 617 12.62 29.03 17.97
C PRO A 617 12.07 28.36 19.25
N SER A 618 12.55 27.15 19.57
CA SER A 618 12.12 26.45 20.80
C SER A 618 12.77 27.02 22.08
N ALA A 619 13.84 27.81 21.97
CA ALA A 619 14.47 28.44 23.13
C ALA A 619 13.58 29.50 23.78
N GLU A 620 12.50 29.95 23.10
CA GLU A 620 11.49 30.86 23.67
C GLU A 620 10.53 30.16 24.63
N LEU A 621 10.50 28.82 24.68
CA LEU A 621 9.63 28.08 25.59
C LEU A 621 10.10 28.25 27.03
N PRO A 622 9.19 28.53 28.00
CA PRO A 622 9.53 28.71 29.41
C PRO A 622 10.10 27.46 30.09
N HIS A 623 10.03 26.33 29.41
CA HIS A 623 10.62 25.05 29.86
C HIS A 623 12.11 24.95 29.58
N VAL A 624 12.68 25.83 28.71
CA VAL A 624 14.09 25.76 28.31
C VAL A 624 14.96 26.39 29.36
N ALA A 625 15.70 25.54 30.06
CA ALA A 625 16.65 25.98 31.09
C ALA A 625 18.03 26.36 30.52
N SER A 626 18.39 25.81 29.36
CA SER A 626 19.64 26.14 28.66
C SER A 626 19.53 25.92 27.17
N TYR A 627 20.16 26.83 26.40
CA TYR A 627 20.36 26.74 24.96
C TYR A 627 21.84 27.05 24.65
N VAL A 628 22.54 26.08 24.08
CA VAL A 628 23.98 26.18 23.81
C VAL A 628 24.32 25.69 22.41
N GLY A 629 25.19 26.40 21.70
CA GLY A 629 25.74 25.98 20.42
C GLY A 629 27.17 25.52 20.56
N ALA A 630 27.57 24.53 19.75
CA ALA A 630 28.94 24.01 19.72
C ALA A 630 29.98 25.03 19.23
N THR A 631 29.52 26.10 18.60
CA THR A 631 30.39 27.24 18.17
C THR A 631 30.95 28.04 19.32
N ASP A 632 30.36 27.94 20.53
CA ASP A 632 30.86 28.59 21.75
C ASP A 632 31.52 27.55 22.70
N PRO A 633 32.87 27.41 22.66
CA PRO A 633 33.57 26.43 23.45
C PRO A 633 33.53 26.70 24.99
N VAL A 634 33.30 27.94 25.40
CA VAL A 634 33.18 28.29 26.81
C VAL A 634 31.84 27.84 27.36
N ARG A 635 30.76 28.23 26.68
CA ARG A 635 29.40 27.86 27.08
C ARG A 635 29.17 26.35 27.04
N ILE A 636 29.67 25.64 26.01
CA ILE A 636 29.50 24.20 25.94
C ILE A 636 30.26 23.44 27.02
N ARG A 637 31.39 23.97 27.47
CA ARG A 637 32.15 23.42 28.60
C ARG A 637 31.40 23.63 29.94
N ALA A 638 30.91 24.87 30.15
CA ALA A 638 30.08 25.18 31.32
C ALA A 638 28.81 24.33 31.36
N PHE A 639 28.13 24.14 30.20
CA PHE A 639 27.00 23.25 30.07
C PHE A 639 27.35 21.80 30.47
N ALA A 640 28.46 21.25 29.97
CA ALA A 640 28.89 19.90 30.27
C ALA A 640 29.20 19.70 31.75
N GLN A 641 29.79 20.72 32.39
CA GLN A 641 30.05 20.69 33.84
C GLN A 641 28.76 20.75 34.64
N ALA A 642 27.87 21.67 34.32
CA ALA A 642 26.61 21.84 35.02
C ALA A 642 25.67 20.60 34.84
N LEU A 643 25.61 20.00 33.67
CA LEU A 643 24.84 18.76 33.48
C LEU A 643 25.43 17.58 34.29
N ARG A 644 26.78 17.51 34.40
CA ARG A 644 27.43 16.49 35.22
C ARG A 644 27.12 16.68 36.71
N GLU A 645 27.13 17.92 37.19
CA GLU A 645 26.80 18.26 38.56
C GLU A 645 25.32 17.93 38.85
N GLU A 646 24.45 18.18 37.94
CA GLU A 646 23.02 17.84 38.04
C GLU A 646 22.78 16.32 38.11
N LEU A 647 23.46 15.54 37.27
CA LEU A 647 23.40 14.05 37.38
C LEU A 647 23.85 13.57 38.76
N LYS A 648 24.95 14.11 39.28
CA LYS A 648 25.42 13.80 40.64
C LYS A 648 24.41 14.22 41.70
N ARG A 649 23.83 15.42 41.60
CA ARG A 649 22.81 15.91 42.53
C ARG A 649 21.60 15.00 42.56
N ARG A 650 21.10 14.60 41.37
CA ARG A 650 19.96 13.67 41.24
C ARG A 650 20.29 12.31 41.82
N ALA A 651 21.46 11.77 41.53
CA ALA A 651 21.93 10.50 42.11
C ALA A 651 21.96 10.55 43.64
N ALA A 652 22.47 11.66 44.21
CA ALA A 652 22.50 11.84 45.68
C ALA A 652 21.08 11.96 46.28
N LEU A 653 20.15 12.60 45.61
CA LEU A 653 18.76 12.78 46.07
C LEU A 653 17.90 11.50 45.93
N LEU A 654 18.10 10.74 44.89
CA LEU A 654 17.34 9.53 44.61
C LEU A 654 17.94 8.29 45.34
N GLY A 655 19.26 8.30 45.65
CA GLY A 655 19.95 7.11 46.17
C GLY A 655 19.77 5.92 45.22
N ASP A 656 19.26 4.81 45.76
CA ASP A 656 18.98 3.61 44.95
C ASP A 656 17.58 3.60 44.29
N ALA A 657 16.76 4.63 44.56
CA ALA A 657 15.42 4.70 43.96
C ALA A 657 15.45 5.19 42.53
N ASP A 658 14.52 4.65 41.70
CA ASP A 658 14.25 5.16 40.38
C ASP A 658 13.39 6.44 40.44
N PHE A 659 13.63 7.38 39.55
CA PHE A 659 12.89 8.65 39.43
C PHE A 659 11.37 8.48 39.45
N GLY A 660 10.83 7.50 38.69
CA GLY A 660 9.39 7.21 38.61
C GLY A 660 8.77 6.55 39.87
N ARG A 661 9.59 6.09 40.82
CA ARG A 661 9.16 5.44 42.08
C ARG A 661 9.42 6.27 43.32
N ALA A 662 10.03 7.45 43.16
CA ALA A 662 10.28 8.34 44.30
C ALA A 662 8.95 8.84 44.87
N PRO A 663 8.71 8.76 46.21
CA PRO A 663 7.47 9.21 46.81
C PRO A 663 7.30 10.71 46.60
N THR A 664 6.13 11.09 46.07
CA THR A 664 5.71 12.48 45.92
C THR A 664 5.71 13.18 47.29
N ARG A 665 6.75 13.95 47.59
CA ARG A 665 6.79 14.72 48.82
C ARG A 665 5.85 15.92 48.70
N THR A 666 4.94 16.01 49.67
CA THR A 666 3.95 17.07 49.82
C THR A 666 4.56 18.46 49.76
N ARG A 667 3.97 19.29 48.96
CA ARG A 667 4.24 20.70 48.65
C ARG A 667 4.32 21.58 49.93
N ARG A 668 5.49 22.16 50.21
CA ARG A 668 5.58 23.36 51.06
C ARG A 668 5.96 24.55 50.20
N VAL A 669 5.16 25.57 50.27
CA VAL A 669 5.31 26.85 49.54
C VAL A 669 6.28 27.73 50.26
N HIS A 670 7.37 28.16 49.63
CA HIS A 670 8.25 29.22 50.09
C HIS A 670 8.24 30.43 49.11
N PRO A 671 8.31 31.65 49.64
CA PRO A 671 8.25 32.86 48.83
C PRO A 671 9.55 33.14 48.06
N PRO A 672 9.48 33.88 46.94
CA PRO A 672 10.64 34.14 46.07
C PRO A 672 11.59 35.15 46.63
N ARG A 673 12.92 34.89 46.45
CA ARG A 673 13.99 35.89 46.73
C ARG A 673 14.31 36.67 45.45
N PRO A 674 14.70 37.96 45.58
CA PRO A 674 15.00 38.82 44.43
C PRO A 674 16.27 38.37 43.70
N ALA A 675 16.26 38.50 42.37
CA ALA A 675 17.34 38.21 41.47
C ALA A 675 18.52 39.19 41.70
N VAL A 676 19.70 38.65 41.85
CA VAL A 676 20.98 39.39 41.71
C VAL A 676 21.57 38.93 40.37
N GLU A 677 21.81 39.91 39.50
CA GLU A 677 22.50 39.72 38.23
C GLU A 677 23.92 39.23 38.48
N ASP A 678 24.20 37.98 38.17
CA ASP A 678 25.54 37.50 37.85
C ASP A 678 25.49 36.36 36.83
N ASP A 679 26.28 36.47 35.84
CA ASP A 679 26.50 35.91 34.52
C ASP A 679 26.43 34.39 34.30
N LEU A 680 25.54 33.66 34.91
CA LEU A 680 25.16 32.29 34.47
C LEU A 680 23.75 32.03 35.00
N PRO A 681 22.79 31.65 34.17
CA PRO A 681 21.48 31.30 34.68
C PRO A 681 21.63 30.07 35.59
N PRO A 682 21.03 30.09 36.80
CA PRO A 682 20.98 28.91 37.66
C PRO A 682 20.25 27.80 36.92
N MET A 683 20.99 26.81 36.48
CA MET A 683 20.47 25.79 35.58
C MET A 683 19.33 24.96 36.18
N LEU A 684 19.07 25.04 37.48
CA LEU A 684 18.01 24.25 38.11
C LEU A 684 17.64 24.80 39.50
N ALA A 685 16.35 24.71 39.85
CA ALA A 685 15.80 25.22 41.10
C ALA A 685 16.58 24.68 42.36
N ARG A 686 17.08 25.60 43.17
CA ARG A 686 17.67 25.29 44.49
C ARG A 686 16.51 25.34 45.50
N GLY A 687 15.94 24.15 45.82
CA GLY A 687 14.88 24.08 46.84
C GLY A 687 14.34 22.66 47.01
N SER A 688 13.51 22.47 47.96
CA SER A 688 12.84 21.19 48.32
C SER A 688 11.71 20.78 47.38
N ASP A 689 11.66 21.33 46.16
CA ASP A 689 10.66 21.00 45.14
C ASP A 689 10.94 19.62 44.51
N PRO A 690 9.90 18.91 44.06
CA PRO A 690 10.06 17.64 43.33
C PRO A 690 10.96 17.86 42.13
N LEU A 691 11.84 16.90 41.84
CA LEU A 691 12.73 16.95 40.70
C LEU A 691 11.92 16.96 39.41
N PRO A 692 12.10 17.94 38.47
CA PRO A 692 11.48 17.90 37.19
C PRO A 692 12.09 16.84 36.28
N TRP A 693 11.35 16.36 35.29
CA TRP A 693 11.95 15.67 34.16
C TRP A 693 12.97 16.58 33.46
N LEU A 694 14.10 16.04 33.07
CA LEU A 694 15.11 16.75 32.32
C LEU A 694 15.26 16.09 30.94
N VAL A 695 14.99 16.83 29.87
CA VAL A 695 15.13 16.31 28.50
C VAL A 695 16.19 17.12 27.76
N VAL A 696 17.21 16.41 27.28
CA VAL A 696 18.29 16.97 26.48
C VAL A 696 18.02 16.70 25.01
N LEU A 697 17.87 17.74 24.20
CA LEU A 697 17.72 17.64 22.75
C LEU A 697 19.02 18.10 22.10
N VAL A 698 19.58 17.26 21.24
CA VAL A 698 20.84 17.53 20.53
C VAL A 698 20.55 17.51 19.02
N ASP A 699 20.77 18.64 18.36
CA ASP A 699 20.70 18.73 16.90
C ASP A 699 22.11 18.65 16.30
N ASP A 700 22.20 18.08 15.09
CA ASP A 700 23.46 17.89 14.36
C ASP A 700 24.59 17.27 15.22
N PHE A 701 24.28 16.15 15.87
CA PHE A 701 25.24 15.44 16.75
C PHE A 701 26.56 15.11 16.04
N ASP A 702 26.52 14.81 14.73
CA ASP A 702 27.71 14.53 13.93
C ASP A 702 28.71 15.71 13.95
N ALA A 703 28.21 16.93 14.02
CA ALA A 703 29.07 18.13 14.11
C ALA A 703 29.84 18.20 15.44
N LEU A 704 29.33 17.62 16.52
CA LEU A 704 30.04 17.50 17.80
C LEU A 704 31.20 16.49 17.72
N LEU A 705 31.15 15.56 16.78
CA LEU A 705 32.17 14.53 16.58
C LEU A 705 33.31 15.00 15.63
N THR A 706 33.07 16.03 14.84
CA THR A 706 34.01 16.49 13.82
C THR A 706 35.04 17.52 14.36
N PRO A 707 36.28 17.54 13.88
CA PRO A 707 37.23 18.61 14.23
C PRO A 707 36.66 19.99 13.82
N PRO A 708 36.89 21.04 14.60
CA PRO A 708 37.85 21.17 15.73
C PRO A 708 37.32 20.68 17.08
N LEU A 709 36.08 20.29 17.23
CA LEU A 709 35.44 19.95 18.49
C LEU A 709 35.71 18.50 18.90
N GLY A 710 35.75 17.57 17.95
CA GLY A 710 35.96 16.14 18.18
C GLY A 710 37.42 15.65 18.14
N ALA A 711 38.42 16.52 17.96
CA ALA A 711 39.81 16.12 17.86
C ALA A 711 40.38 15.67 19.24
N PRO A 712 41.24 14.63 19.27
CA PRO A 712 41.93 14.22 20.49
C PRO A 712 42.70 15.40 21.09
N GLY A 713 42.53 15.66 22.41
CA GLY A 713 43.20 16.74 23.12
C GLY A 713 42.41 18.05 23.27
N ARG A 714 41.29 18.24 22.58
CA ARG A 714 40.36 19.38 22.79
C ARG A 714 39.33 19.04 23.86
N GLN A 715 39.53 19.60 25.07
CA GLN A 715 38.76 19.25 26.27
C GLN A 715 37.27 19.58 26.24
N ALA A 716 36.82 20.55 25.44
CA ALA A 716 35.44 21.02 25.45
C ALA A 716 34.43 19.98 24.90
N ALA A 717 34.62 19.52 23.67
CA ALA A 717 33.68 18.53 23.05
C ALA A 717 33.81 17.17 23.74
N GLY A 718 35.00 16.73 24.09
CA GLY A 718 35.17 15.47 24.83
C GLY A 718 34.49 15.49 26.19
N SER A 719 34.28 16.65 26.84
CA SER A 719 33.48 16.78 28.07
C SER A 719 31.99 16.61 27.82
N VAL A 720 31.44 17.20 26.74
CA VAL A 720 30.03 17.10 26.36
C VAL A 720 29.67 15.66 25.98
N LEU A 721 30.49 15.04 25.14
CA LEU A 721 30.24 13.65 24.70
C LEU A 721 30.22 12.69 25.90
N ARG A 722 31.18 12.82 26.83
CA ARG A 722 31.21 11.99 28.04
C ARG A 722 29.97 12.18 28.93
N VAL A 723 29.44 13.40 29.03
CA VAL A 723 28.23 13.65 29.81
C VAL A 723 26.99 13.13 29.08
N LEU A 724 26.91 13.24 27.79
CA LEU A 724 25.82 12.65 26.98
C LEU A 724 25.83 11.11 27.07
N ASP A 725 27.04 10.49 27.09
CA ASP A 725 27.18 9.05 27.32
C ASP A 725 26.67 8.66 28.72
N ALA A 726 27.01 9.45 29.75
CA ALA A 726 26.51 9.24 31.10
C ALA A 726 24.98 9.37 31.18
N VAL A 727 24.39 10.35 30.46
CA VAL A 727 22.93 10.47 30.32
C VAL A 727 22.33 9.24 29.63
N SER A 728 22.98 8.71 28.61
CA SER A 728 22.53 7.49 27.92
C SER A 728 22.52 6.27 28.84
N GLY A 729 23.52 6.12 29.73
CA GLY A 729 23.65 5.00 30.64
C GLY A 729 22.76 5.11 31.88
N GLU A 730 22.82 6.23 32.61
CA GLU A 730 22.22 6.42 33.93
C GLU A 730 20.98 7.31 33.92
N GLY A 731 20.75 8.07 32.85
CA GLY A 731 19.73 9.10 32.79
C GLY A 731 18.33 8.59 33.11
N ARG A 732 17.99 7.39 32.66
CA ARG A 732 16.66 6.79 32.90
C ARG A 732 16.35 6.73 34.40
N ARG A 733 17.27 6.23 35.19
CA ARG A 733 17.11 6.14 36.66
C ARG A 733 16.99 7.51 37.30
N LEU A 734 17.66 8.51 36.73
CA LEU A 734 17.77 9.88 37.25
C LEU A 734 16.68 10.83 36.75
N GLY A 735 15.72 10.36 35.92
CA GLY A 735 14.71 11.22 35.30
C GLY A 735 15.27 12.16 34.24
N VAL A 736 16.36 11.76 33.57
CA VAL A 736 17.02 12.51 32.50
C VAL A 736 16.86 11.71 31.19
N ARG A 737 16.41 12.37 30.14
CA ARG A 737 16.19 11.77 28.83
C ARG A 737 17.01 12.45 27.76
N LEU A 738 17.40 11.70 26.74
CA LEU A 738 18.21 12.19 25.64
C LEU A 738 17.54 11.93 24.30
N ILE A 739 17.45 12.96 23.48
CA ILE A 739 16.98 12.88 22.08
C ILE A 739 18.11 13.43 21.21
N VAL A 740 18.51 12.68 20.18
CA VAL A 740 19.66 13.04 19.32
C VAL A 740 19.24 13.01 17.86
N ALA A 741 19.48 14.11 17.15
CA ALA A 741 19.36 14.17 15.70
C ALA A 741 20.74 14.29 15.05
N GLY A 742 20.94 13.50 13.98
CA GLY A 742 22.26 13.31 13.38
C GLY A 742 23.09 12.31 14.18
N GLY A 743 23.73 11.40 13.52
CA GLY A 743 24.47 10.30 14.13
C GLY A 743 23.92 8.95 13.67
N ARG A 744 24.75 7.91 13.73
CA ARG A 744 24.32 6.57 13.36
C ARG A 744 23.42 5.98 14.44
N VAL A 745 22.29 5.44 14.01
CA VAL A 745 21.45 4.61 14.87
C VAL A 745 22.27 3.42 15.32
N ALA A 746 22.35 3.20 16.64
CA ALA A 746 23.03 2.04 17.18
C ALA A 746 22.30 0.76 16.75
N ALA A 747 23.05 -0.28 16.37
CA ALA A 747 22.46 -1.57 16.04
C ALA A 747 21.70 -2.10 17.28
N GLY A 748 20.39 -2.42 17.11
CA GLY A 748 19.53 -2.88 18.19
C GLY A 748 18.91 -1.77 19.06
N ALA A 749 18.91 -0.50 18.59
CA ALA A 749 18.19 0.57 19.27
C ALA A 749 16.71 0.21 19.44
N PRO A 750 16.13 0.33 20.65
CA PRO A 750 14.76 -0.09 20.94
C PRO A 750 13.70 0.81 20.28
N ALA A 751 14.04 2.06 19.98
CA ALA A 751 13.22 2.99 19.22
C ALA A 751 14.09 4.04 18.53
N TRP A 752 13.75 4.36 17.28
CA TRP A 752 14.41 5.38 16.47
C TRP A 752 13.49 5.89 15.38
N ILE A 753 13.80 7.08 14.85
CA ILE A 753 13.03 7.73 13.80
C ILE A 753 13.91 7.85 12.56
N SER A 754 13.39 7.45 11.42
CA SER A 754 13.99 7.67 10.10
C SER A 754 13.16 8.67 9.32
N LEU A 755 13.78 9.75 8.83
CA LEU A 755 13.11 10.73 7.99
C LEU A 755 13.51 10.55 6.53
N ALA A 756 12.50 10.44 5.66
CA ALA A 756 12.66 10.47 4.22
C ALA A 756 12.95 11.90 3.72
N GLY A 757 13.57 12.02 2.54
CA GLY A 757 13.89 13.35 1.99
C GLY A 757 12.71 14.13 1.44
N GLN A 758 11.63 13.45 1.01
CA GLN A 758 10.47 14.06 0.34
C GLN A 758 9.16 13.36 0.72
N PRO A 759 8.10 14.12 1.06
CA PRO A 759 8.13 15.53 1.47
C PRO A 759 8.90 15.69 2.79
N PRO A 760 9.48 16.87 3.08
CA PRO A 760 10.21 17.09 4.32
C PRO A 760 9.37 16.75 5.55
N GLY A 761 9.96 16.03 6.52
CA GLY A 761 9.26 15.56 7.71
C GLY A 761 8.46 14.26 7.51
N ARG A 762 8.48 13.65 6.32
CA ARG A 762 7.99 12.29 6.11
C ARG A 762 8.96 11.31 6.76
N GLY A 763 8.44 10.39 7.57
CA GLY A 763 9.30 9.43 8.24
C GLY A 763 8.58 8.23 8.82
N GLU A 764 9.36 7.40 9.47
CA GLU A 764 8.92 6.18 10.15
C GLU A 764 9.46 6.17 11.58
N LEU A 765 8.58 5.87 12.51
CA LEU A 765 8.94 5.54 13.89
C LEU A 765 9.11 4.03 13.99
N TRP A 766 10.32 3.60 14.28
CA TRP A 766 10.65 2.21 14.52
C TRP A 766 10.60 1.93 16.04
N ARG A 767 9.82 0.94 16.44
CA ARG A 767 9.69 0.52 17.84
C ARG A 767 9.42 -0.99 17.91
N ALA A 768 10.20 -1.71 18.71
CA ALA A 768 10.06 -3.16 18.89
C ALA A 768 9.99 -3.96 17.56
N GLY A 769 10.73 -3.51 16.52
CA GLY A 769 10.77 -4.16 15.22
C GLY A 769 9.62 -3.80 14.26
N ALA A 770 8.68 -2.95 14.68
CA ALA A 770 7.62 -2.43 13.84
C ALA A 770 7.88 -0.98 13.42
N ALA A 771 7.55 -0.63 12.18
CA ALA A 771 7.63 0.72 11.63
C ALA A 771 6.23 1.34 11.59
N THR A 772 6.10 2.58 12.06
CA THR A 772 4.88 3.38 11.94
C THR A 772 5.18 4.62 11.12
N ALA A 773 4.58 4.72 9.94
CA ALA A 773 4.76 5.86 9.06
C ALA A 773 4.03 7.10 9.57
N PHE A 774 4.65 8.28 9.45
CA PHE A 774 4.05 9.54 9.86
C PHE A 774 4.53 10.73 9.02
N GLN A 775 3.79 11.83 9.09
CA GLN A 775 4.21 13.15 8.66
C GLN A 775 4.47 14.00 9.90
N ALA A 776 5.70 14.48 10.06
CA ALA A 776 6.10 15.29 11.21
C ALA A 776 5.25 16.58 11.33
N GLY A 777 4.89 16.90 12.55
CA GLY A 777 4.24 18.16 12.87
C GLY A 777 5.20 19.33 12.65
N ARG A 778 4.72 20.45 12.06
CA ARG A 778 5.47 21.70 11.98
C ARG A 778 5.03 22.65 13.08
N VAL A 779 5.98 23.38 13.63
CA VAL A 779 5.75 24.34 14.71
C VAL A 779 6.51 25.67 14.53
N THR A 780 7.58 25.68 13.73
CA THR A 780 8.36 26.90 13.46
C THR A 780 7.71 27.84 12.44
N GLY A 781 6.77 27.33 11.64
CA GLY A 781 5.93 28.13 10.74
C GLY A 781 4.52 28.29 11.29
N ARG A 782 3.74 29.19 10.69
CA ARG A 782 2.32 29.32 10.91
C ARG A 782 1.55 28.83 9.68
N ILE A 783 1.06 27.62 9.74
CA ILE A 783 0.25 27.03 8.67
C ILE A 783 -1.25 27.08 9.01
N PRO A 784 -2.15 27.11 8.01
CA PRO A 784 -3.56 27.01 8.25
C PRO A 784 -3.90 25.73 9.00
N ARG A 785 -4.88 25.80 9.90
CA ARG A 785 -5.39 24.61 10.59
C ARG A 785 -6.05 23.67 9.58
N THR A 786 -5.83 22.37 9.72
CA THR A 786 -6.47 21.37 8.89
C THR A 786 -8.00 21.45 8.97
N ALA A 787 -8.54 21.72 10.15
CA ALA A 787 -9.98 21.90 10.39
C ALA A 787 -10.59 23.13 9.66
N THR A 788 -9.79 24.09 9.20
CA THR A 788 -10.24 25.26 8.43
C THR A 788 -10.12 25.06 6.93
N LEU A 789 -9.48 23.99 6.47
CA LEU A 789 -9.42 23.64 5.05
C LEU A 789 -10.82 23.22 4.60
N ARG A 790 -11.38 23.96 3.65
CA ARG A 790 -12.66 23.56 3.06
C ARG A 790 -12.44 22.32 2.21
N PRO A 791 -13.31 21.31 2.32
CA PRO A 791 -13.27 20.17 1.43
C PRO A 791 -13.41 20.62 -0.02
N THR A 792 -12.66 19.99 -0.91
CA THR A 792 -12.74 20.26 -2.36
C THR A 792 -13.07 18.98 -3.10
N VAL A 793 -13.92 19.11 -4.11
CA VAL A 793 -14.31 18.04 -5.01
C VAL A 793 -13.91 18.47 -6.42
N THR A 794 -13.10 17.66 -7.10
CA THR A 794 -12.66 17.91 -8.46
C THR A 794 -12.95 16.68 -9.32
N ARG A 795 -13.44 16.90 -10.56
CA ARG A 795 -13.61 15.79 -11.52
C ARG A 795 -12.22 15.22 -11.85
N LEU A 796 -12.14 13.91 -11.91
CA LEU A 796 -10.95 13.21 -12.40
C LEU A 796 -10.97 13.23 -13.94
N ASP A 797 -9.94 13.85 -14.49
CA ASP A 797 -9.65 13.73 -15.91
C ASP A 797 -8.57 12.65 -16.08
N TRP A 798 -9.00 11.47 -16.49
CA TRP A 798 -8.10 10.33 -16.64
C TRP A 798 -6.99 10.55 -17.65
N ALA A 799 -7.22 11.36 -18.70
CA ALA A 799 -6.18 11.69 -19.66
C ALA A 799 -5.03 12.51 -19.04
N ARG A 800 -5.31 13.21 -17.93
CA ARG A 800 -4.37 14.12 -17.29
C ARG A 800 -3.82 13.62 -15.95
N VAL A 801 -4.08 12.38 -15.56
CA VAL A 801 -3.54 11.83 -14.29
C VAL A 801 -2.02 11.61 -14.34
N GLY A 802 -1.44 11.52 -15.53
CA GLY A 802 0.00 11.47 -15.73
C GLY A 802 0.71 12.82 -15.64
N ASP A 803 -0.02 13.91 -15.53
CA ASP A 803 0.56 15.25 -15.34
C ASP A 803 1.13 15.38 -13.91
N PRO A 804 2.12 16.27 -13.72
CA PRO A 804 2.59 16.65 -12.40
C PRO A 804 1.43 17.06 -11.47
N PRO A 805 1.51 16.71 -10.18
CA PRO A 805 0.49 17.14 -9.24
C PRO A 805 0.48 18.67 -9.17
N THR A 806 -0.70 19.27 -9.33
CA THR A 806 -0.88 20.68 -9.03
C THR A 806 -0.73 20.87 -7.53
N THR A 807 0.50 20.98 -7.06
CA THR A 807 0.79 21.31 -5.68
C THR A 807 0.29 22.72 -5.42
N ARG A 808 -0.81 22.88 -4.69
CA ARG A 808 -1.05 24.15 -4.01
C ARG A 808 -0.02 24.22 -2.89
N PRO A 809 0.98 25.12 -2.96
CA PRO A 809 1.91 25.25 -1.87
C PRO A 809 1.11 25.49 -0.58
N VAL A 810 1.46 24.76 0.49
CA VAL A 810 0.88 25.01 1.80
C VAL A 810 1.13 26.47 2.13
N ARG A 811 0.06 27.26 2.14
CA ARG A 811 0.17 28.68 2.37
C ARG A 811 0.57 28.90 3.83
N GLU A 812 1.83 29.25 4.06
CA GLU A 812 2.19 29.79 5.36
C GLU A 812 1.49 31.12 5.56
N LEU A 813 0.81 31.28 6.70
CA LEU A 813 0.21 32.54 7.06
C LEU A 813 1.35 33.49 7.40
N GLY A 814 1.74 34.35 6.43
CA GLY A 814 2.76 35.39 6.64
C GLY A 814 2.37 36.37 7.74
N ASN A 815 3.30 37.20 8.23
CA ASN A 815 3.11 38.29 9.18
C ASN A 815 2.34 37.94 10.47
N GLY A 816 2.89 37.06 11.29
CA GLY A 816 2.33 36.70 12.60
C GLY A 816 3.30 35.82 13.38
N PRO A 817 3.08 35.64 14.69
CA PRO A 817 3.91 34.73 15.48
C PRO A 817 3.81 33.30 14.95
N THR A 818 4.92 32.56 15.01
CA THR A 818 4.97 31.15 14.72
C THR A 818 4.14 30.35 15.74
N ASP A 819 3.80 29.08 15.42
CA ASP A 819 3.05 28.26 16.36
C ASP A 819 3.84 27.99 17.66
N VAL A 820 5.18 27.87 17.60
CA VAL A 820 6.02 27.75 18.80
C VAL A 820 6.01 29.06 19.62
N ALA A 821 6.01 30.22 19.02
CA ALA A 821 5.95 31.49 19.74
C ALA A 821 4.57 31.69 20.41
N LEU A 822 3.49 31.26 19.75
CA LEU A 822 2.15 31.24 20.36
C LEU A 822 2.12 30.30 21.57
N LEU A 823 2.70 29.11 21.44
CA LEU A 823 2.79 28.13 22.52
C LEU A 823 3.64 28.69 23.68
N ALA A 824 4.80 29.27 23.39
CA ALA A 824 5.68 29.87 24.37
C ALA A 824 4.98 30.98 25.18
N SER A 825 4.34 31.92 24.48
CA SER A 825 3.57 33.00 25.12
C SER A 825 2.42 32.48 26.00
N ALA A 826 1.70 31.47 25.54
CA ALA A 826 0.61 30.88 26.33
C ALA A 826 1.12 30.10 27.54
N ALA A 827 2.24 29.35 27.37
CA ALA A 827 2.87 28.56 28.42
C ALA A 827 3.45 29.48 29.52
N THR A 828 4.08 30.60 29.16
CA THR A 828 4.57 31.60 30.12
C THR A 828 3.42 32.13 30.97
N ARG A 829 2.35 32.57 30.34
CA ARG A 829 1.16 33.09 31.07
C ARG A 829 0.44 31.99 31.89
N ALA A 830 0.47 30.74 31.42
CA ALA A 830 -0.10 29.63 32.16
C ALA A 830 0.72 29.33 33.44
N ALA A 831 2.04 29.42 33.37
CA ALA A 831 2.95 29.25 34.49
C ALA A 831 2.87 30.39 35.52
N GLU A 832 2.71 31.64 35.07
CA GLU A 832 2.56 32.80 35.96
C GLU A 832 1.26 32.76 36.77
N THR A 833 0.16 32.30 36.23
CA THR A 833 -1.13 32.20 36.90
C THR A 833 -1.21 31.06 37.94
N ASP A 834 -0.25 30.11 37.89
CA ASP A 834 -0.08 29.09 38.91
C ASP A 834 0.62 29.58 40.19
N HIS A 835 1.10 30.84 40.19
CA HIS A 835 1.46 31.58 41.40
C HIS A 835 0.24 32.40 41.82
N PRO A 836 -0.45 32.06 42.93
CA PRO A 836 -1.40 33.01 43.47
C PRO A 836 -0.59 34.25 43.92
N THR A 837 -0.72 35.34 43.16
CA THR A 837 -0.36 36.67 43.65
C THR A 837 -1.04 36.82 45.00
N ALA A 838 -0.26 36.88 46.09
CA ALA A 838 -0.76 37.33 47.36
C ALA A 838 -1.30 38.74 47.11
N THR A 839 -2.62 38.83 46.98
CA THR A 839 -3.32 40.13 46.99
C THR A 839 -3.05 40.71 48.37
N LEU A 840 -2.14 41.69 48.39
CA LEU A 840 -2.07 42.61 49.56
C LEU A 840 -3.42 43.34 49.62
N VAL A 841 -4.17 43.01 50.65
CA VAL A 841 -5.24 43.93 51.18
C VAL A 841 -4.59 44.83 52.16
#